data_e73aec83a969dad9aafefd3a442b5f93
#
_entry.id   e73aec83a969dad9aafefd3a442b5f93
#
_cell.length_a   1.000
_cell.length_b   1.000
_cell.length_c   1.000
_cell.angle_alpha   90.00
_cell.angle_beta   90.00
_cell.angle_gamma   90.00
#
_symmetry.space_group_name_H-M   'P 1'
#
loop_
_entity.id
_entity.type
_entity.pdbx_description
1 polymer ?
#
loop_
_entity_poly.entity_id
_entity_poly.type
_entity_poly.pdbx_seq_one_letter_code
_entity_poly.pdbx_strand_id
1 'polypeptide(L)'
;MSKTHLQHLYYVFGTDVSRFGNFIGEEVEESEDDSQHGIDADAYVYDDYPEEAPEATGQELMEIDGESLPDNGYAELTSCVDEGPSNAVILHEDKQYYPTAQQVYGVDVETMVQEEDAQPLTEPIIAPVEQKKFTIQEADLPPVFFDRSFMTDLMNFPEQIRNIAFAGHLHHGKTALMDMLVLETHDITDRLEKKTGKKRDEQLRYTDVHMLERERGLSIKSAPMSLVLQSTRGKSHLINILDTPGHVNFVDEVASSLRLVDGVVLVVDVVEGVQVNTEQIIKHAVLEGLPLTLVVNKMDRLILELKLPPTDAYFKLKHVVEEVNTVIEATLPGIGEKRRLSPEKGNVLFACSSMGWCFTLQSFAKLYSESYPGSKGNKGIDSQDLARRLWGDIFYNPRKRSFTRKPVEENAKRSFVNFVLEPIYKLYSHTISASTDELKNVLAKLGIVLKPSQYKTDAKVLLKLVCEKFFGPSNGFVDMVVEHIPSPVEAAELKLGRYYTGPMDTGVARAMHECNQDGPLVIQISKLFNTSDAAGFRSFGRVMSGTARPGTQVRVLGEGYSIDDEEDMSMATISDVWIAETRYNIPTDGVPAGNWVLLGGVDNSIVKSATLVPPVLPDKEEAYIFKPITHFTESVFKVAVEPINPSELPKMLDGLRKINKSYPLITTKVEESGEHVILGTGELYMDCVLHDLRRLYAEMEIKVSDPVTRFCETVVETSAIKCYAQTPNKKNKITMVAEPLDQGIAEDIESGKVSIKSSNRVIGKFFESNYGWDLLASRSIWAFGPDDLGPNILQDDTLPSEVSTLSSLARTPESTKRLIGPFMLTYR
;
A
#
# COMPACT_ATOMS: atom_id res chain seq x y z
N MET A 1 16.06 -20.11 41.68
CA MET A 1 15.03 -19.08 41.77
C MET A 1 13.68 -19.75 41.87
N SER A 2 12.91 -19.49 42.89
CA SER A 2 11.81 -20.30 43.36
C SER A 2 10.54 -20.14 42.56
N LYS A 3 9.75 -21.19 42.48
CA LYS A 3 8.43 -21.33 41.81
C LYS A 3 7.39 -20.24 42.10
N THR A 4 7.64 -19.32 42.99
CA THR A 4 6.74 -18.25 43.42
C THR A 4 6.78 -17.01 42.50
N HIS A 5 7.77 -16.88 41.61
CA HIS A 5 7.86 -15.73 40.70
C HIS A 5 7.16 -16.00 39.36
N LEU A 6 6.86 -17.22 39.03
CA LEU A 6 6.12 -17.58 37.82
C LEU A 6 4.59 -17.48 37.98
N GLN A 7 4.09 -17.54 39.22
CA GLN A 7 2.65 -17.37 39.48
C GLN A 7 2.20 -15.88 39.47
N HIS A 8 3.11 -14.94 39.69
CA HIS A 8 2.77 -13.50 39.63
C HIS A 8 2.74 -12.93 38.22
N LEU A 9 3.43 -13.58 37.25
CA LEU A 9 3.38 -13.19 35.83
C LEU A 9 2.11 -13.67 35.13
N TYR A 10 1.48 -14.71 35.65
CA TYR A 10 0.21 -15.23 35.10
C TYR A 10 -1.03 -14.40 35.48
N TYR A 11 -0.92 -13.55 36.50
CA TYR A 11 -2.04 -12.71 36.98
C TYR A 11 -2.07 -11.29 36.37
N VAL A 12 -1.06 -10.89 35.63
CA VAL A 12 -0.98 -9.55 35.01
C VAL A 12 -1.34 -9.57 33.52
N PHE A 13 -1.34 -10.76 32.89
CA PHE A 13 -1.69 -10.93 31.47
C PHE A 13 -2.98 -11.72 31.20
N GLY A 14 -3.79 -11.89 32.19
CA GLY A 14 -5.01 -12.71 32.10
C GLY A 14 -6.31 -11.93 32.10
N THR A 15 -6.47 -10.93 31.26
CA THR A 15 -7.80 -10.42 30.84
C THR A 15 -7.63 -9.58 29.58
N ASP A 16 -7.99 -10.12 28.45
CA ASP A 16 -8.61 -9.53 27.26
C ASP A 16 -8.16 -10.17 25.93
N VAL A 17 -8.28 -11.50 25.84
CA VAL A 17 -8.19 -12.17 24.51
C VAL A 17 -9.56 -12.69 24.06
N SER A 18 -10.66 -12.31 24.72
CA SER A 18 -12.01 -12.80 24.41
C SER A 18 -12.87 -11.88 23.53
N ARG A 19 -12.24 -11.02 22.68
CA ARG A 19 -12.99 -10.18 21.72
C ARG A 19 -12.66 -10.38 20.25
N PHE A 20 -11.84 -11.38 19.93
CA PHE A 20 -11.73 -11.84 18.55
C PHE A 20 -12.22 -13.29 18.53
N GLY A 21 -13.47 -13.45 18.08
CA GLY A 21 -14.11 -14.74 18.02
C GLY A 21 -13.46 -15.66 17.01
N ASN A 22 -12.79 -16.67 17.51
CA ASN A 22 -12.72 -17.95 16.87
C ASN A 22 -13.15 -18.97 17.91
N PHE A 23 -14.31 -19.57 17.70
CA PHE A 23 -14.80 -20.72 18.41
C PHE A 23 -13.84 -21.88 18.14
N ILE A 24 -13.03 -22.22 19.12
CA ILE A 24 -12.44 -23.56 19.23
C ILE A 24 -13.43 -24.32 20.08
N GLY A 25 -14.10 -25.28 19.44
CA GLY A 25 -15.05 -26.16 20.14
C GLY A 25 -14.32 -26.97 21.19
N GLU A 26 -14.86 -26.98 22.41
CA GLU A 26 -14.54 -27.96 23.43
C GLU A 26 -15.03 -29.35 22.97
N GLU A 27 -14.13 -30.32 23.05
CA GLU A 27 -14.50 -31.74 22.99
C GLU A 27 -15.43 -32.07 24.16
N VAL A 28 -16.68 -32.41 23.85
CA VAL A 28 -17.62 -32.95 24.80
C VAL A 28 -17.54 -34.47 24.70
N GLU A 29 -17.17 -35.10 25.81
CA GLU A 29 -17.25 -36.54 25.99
C GLU A 29 -18.68 -37.04 25.74
N GLU A 30 -18.80 -38.07 24.91
CA GLU A 30 -20.04 -38.78 24.64
C GLU A 30 -20.54 -39.47 25.90
N SER A 31 -21.75 -39.13 26.31
CA SER A 31 -22.58 -40.03 27.10
C SER A 31 -23.82 -40.35 26.29
N GLU A 32 -23.93 -41.64 25.98
CA GLU A 32 -25.12 -42.24 25.36
C GLU A 32 -26.35 -42.02 26.23
N ASP A 33 -27.42 -41.46 25.65
CA ASP A 33 -28.79 -41.83 26.03
C ASP A 33 -29.78 -41.59 24.87
N ASP A 34 -30.44 -42.66 24.55
CA ASP A 34 -31.51 -42.78 23.55
C ASP A 34 -32.72 -41.94 23.89
N SER A 35 -33.17 -41.10 22.94
CA SER A 35 -34.63 -40.95 22.69
C SER A 35 -34.92 -40.25 21.35
N GLN A 36 -35.66 -40.95 20.54
CA GLN A 36 -36.28 -40.54 19.29
C GLN A 36 -37.13 -39.28 19.46
N HIS A 37 -36.95 -38.28 18.59
CA HIS A 37 -38.04 -37.57 17.92
C HIS A 37 -37.47 -36.81 16.72
N GLY A 38 -37.97 -37.18 15.53
CA GLY A 38 -37.77 -36.43 14.33
C GLY A 38 -38.48 -35.07 14.42
N ILE A 39 -37.92 -34.08 13.71
CA ILE A 39 -38.66 -32.97 13.11
C ILE A 39 -37.66 -32.17 12.23
N ASP A 40 -38.00 -32.12 10.95
CA ASP A 40 -37.90 -31.07 9.97
C ASP A 40 -36.64 -30.26 9.79
N ALA A 41 -36.10 -30.46 8.60
CA ALA A 41 -35.24 -29.50 7.90
C ALA A 41 -36.05 -28.22 7.55
N ASP A 42 -35.66 -27.11 8.10
CA ASP A 42 -36.08 -25.80 7.63
C ASP A 42 -34.89 -24.84 7.60
N ALA A 43 -34.43 -24.58 6.38
CA ALA A 43 -34.54 -23.27 5.73
C ALA A 43 -33.78 -22.13 6.37
N TYR A 44 -32.56 -21.89 5.82
CA TYR A 44 -31.94 -20.58 5.93
C TYR A 44 -32.75 -19.58 5.09
N VAL A 45 -33.39 -18.67 5.77
CA VAL A 45 -34.12 -17.55 5.18
C VAL A 45 -33.09 -16.53 4.67
N TYR A 46 -33.05 -16.35 3.37
CA TYR A 46 -32.54 -15.16 2.72
C TYR A 46 -33.58 -14.07 2.90
N ASP A 47 -33.18 -12.94 3.47
CA ASP A 47 -33.97 -11.72 3.48
C ASP A 47 -34.14 -11.23 2.05
N ASP A 48 -35.35 -11.40 1.52
CA ASP A 48 -35.84 -10.84 0.28
C ASP A 48 -35.97 -9.31 0.40
N TYR A 49 -35.34 -8.61 -0.52
CA TYR A 49 -35.68 -7.24 -0.83
C TYR A 49 -37.03 -7.24 -1.60
N PRO A 50 -37.98 -6.38 -1.25
CA PRO A 50 -39.24 -6.33 -1.98
C PRO A 50 -39.04 -5.72 -3.38
N GLU A 51 -39.30 -6.53 -4.39
CA GLU A 51 -39.62 -6.06 -5.73
C GLU A 51 -41.02 -5.45 -5.70
N GLU A 52 -41.13 -4.13 -5.67
CA GLU A 52 -42.33 -3.45 -6.10
C GLU A 52 -42.24 -3.21 -7.62
N ALA A 53 -42.86 -4.08 -8.38
CA ALA A 53 -43.22 -3.79 -9.73
C ALA A 53 -44.43 -2.84 -9.76
N PRO A 54 -44.41 -1.74 -10.51
CA PRO A 54 -45.59 -0.92 -10.66
C PRO A 54 -46.59 -1.62 -11.58
N GLU A 55 -47.77 -1.88 -11.06
CA GLU A 55 -48.95 -2.32 -11.83
C GLU A 55 -49.24 -1.33 -12.98
N ALA A 56 -49.25 -1.84 -14.19
CA ALA A 56 -49.71 -1.14 -15.35
C ALA A 56 -51.23 -0.95 -15.29
N THR A 57 -51.64 0.22 -14.89
CA THR A 57 -53.03 0.68 -15.11
C THR A 57 -53.21 0.96 -16.58
N GLY A 58 -54.17 0.21 -17.20
CA GLY A 58 -54.59 0.38 -18.54
C GLY A 58 -55.08 1.82 -18.76
N GLN A 59 -54.60 2.46 -19.82
CA GLN A 59 -55.23 3.64 -20.40
C GLN A 59 -55.51 3.34 -21.88
N GLU A 60 -56.74 3.73 -22.18
CA GLU A 60 -57.48 3.63 -23.40
C GLU A 60 -56.73 4.06 -24.66
N LEU A 61 -56.99 3.32 -25.72
CA LEU A 61 -56.68 3.65 -27.09
C LEU A 61 -57.43 4.96 -27.47
N MET A 62 -56.70 6.03 -27.73
CA MET A 62 -57.18 7.15 -28.49
C MET A 62 -56.70 6.94 -29.94
N GLU A 63 -57.70 6.80 -30.82
CA GLU A 63 -57.54 6.95 -32.26
C GLU A 63 -57.14 8.40 -32.55
N ILE A 64 -56.07 8.57 -33.29
CA ILE A 64 -55.73 9.84 -33.91
C ILE A 64 -55.62 9.61 -35.40
N ASP A 65 -56.54 10.32 -36.08
CA ASP A 65 -56.67 10.40 -37.52
C ASP A 65 -55.38 10.90 -38.21
N GLY A 66 -55.24 10.40 -39.42
CA GLY A 66 -54.15 10.68 -40.30
C GLY A 66 -53.98 12.13 -40.75
N GLU A 67 -52.75 12.54 -40.82
CA GLU A 67 -52.35 13.60 -41.75
C GLU A 67 -50.98 13.29 -42.36
N SER A 68 -50.92 13.52 -43.63
CA SER A 68 -49.99 13.26 -44.67
C SER A 68 -48.54 13.67 -44.44
N LEU A 69 -47.67 12.78 -44.89
CA LEU A 69 -46.23 13.00 -45.08
C LEU A 69 -45.94 13.79 -46.38
N PRO A 70 -44.84 14.55 -46.43
CA PRO A 70 -44.17 14.84 -47.68
C PRO A 70 -42.96 13.91 -47.89
N ASP A 71 -42.99 13.37 -49.07
CA ASP A 71 -41.97 12.60 -49.78
C ASP A 71 -40.67 13.37 -49.95
N ASN A 72 -39.51 12.76 -49.65
CA ASN A 72 -38.23 13.09 -50.28
C ASN A 72 -37.13 12.06 -50.08
N GLY A 73 -36.65 11.51 -51.15
CA GLY A 73 -35.24 11.31 -51.40
C GLY A 73 -34.68 9.90 -51.28
N TYR A 74 -34.78 9.20 -52.37
CA TYR A 74 -34.00 7.95 -52.62
C TYR A 74 -32.52 8.22 -52.61
N ALA A 75 -31.78 7.32 -51.94
CA ALA A 75 -30.41 7.02 -52.29
C ALA A 75 -30.25 5.48 -52.36
N GLU A 76 -30.08 5.01 -53.56
CA GLU A 76 -29.72 3.60 -53.90
C GLU A 76 -28.33 3.28 -53.33
N LEU A 77 -28.25 2.14 -52.64
CA LEU A 77 -27.02 1.39 -52.53
C LEU A 77 -27.29 -0.06 -52.83
N THR A 78 -26.94 -0.42 -54.02
CA THR A 78 -26.86 -1.81 -54.49
C THR A 78 -25.76 -2.53 -53.78
N SER A 79 -26.10 -3.60 -53.05
CA SER A 79 -25.15 -4.63 -52.66
C SER A 79 -25.70 -5.99 -53.15
N CYS A 80 -24.82 -6.71 -53.81
CA CYS A 80 -24.99 -8.03 -54.35
C CYS A 80 -25.42 -9.03 -53.28
N VAL A 81 -26.53 -9.69 -53.48
CA VAL A 81 -26.99 -10.79 -52.65
C VAL A 81 -26.87 -12.05 -53.50
N ASP A 82 -26.09 -13.01 -53.03
CA ASP A 82 -26.09 -14.38 -53.51
C ASP A 82 -27.42 -15.00 -53.10
N GLU A 83 -28.18 -15.36 -54.10
CA GLU A 83 -29.47 -16.06 -54.00
C GLU A 83 -29.22 -17.55 -53.76
N GLY A 84 -29.44 -18.03 -52.55
CA GLY A 84 -29.79 -19.42 -52.30
C GLY A 84 -31.30 -19.54 -52.11
N PRO A 85 -31.98 -20.53 -52.70
CA PRO A 85 -33.42 -20.57 -52.60
C PRO A 85 -33.91 -21.09 -51.25
N SER A 86 -34.32 -20.21 -50.38
CA SER A 86 -35.13 -20.61 -49.23
C SER A 86 -36.61 -20.48 -49.54
N ASN A 87 -37.25 -21.62 -49.78
CA ASN A 87 -38.69 -21.77 -49.94
C ASN A 87 -39.49 -21.67 -48.62
N ALA A 88 -39.11 -20.84 -47.73
CA ALA A 88 -39.86 -20.60 -46.49
C ALA A 88 -40.74 -19.35 -46.65
N VAL A 89 -42.04 -19.58 -46.84
CA VAL A 89 -43.08 -18.55 -46.80
C VAL A 89 -43.22 -18.09 -45.33
N ILE A 90 -42.63 -17.00 -44.98
CA ILE A 90 -42.82 -16.38 -43.66
C ILE A 90 -44.07 -15.50 -43.76
N LEU A 91 -45.15 -15.92 -43.12
CA LEU A 91 -46.35 -15.13 -42.96
C LEU A 91 -46.08 -13.88 -42.16
N HIS A 92 -46.51 -12.72 -42.65
CA HIS A 92 -46.24 -11.41 -42.02
C HIS A 92 -46.87 -11.23 -40.62
N GLU A 93 -47.90 -12.04 -40.33
CA GLU A 93 -48.64 -12.02 -39.05
C GLU A 93 -47.91 -12.71 -37.89
N ASP A 94 -46.87 -13.52 -38.15
CA ASP A 94 -46.14 -14.27 -37.15
C ASP A 94 -44.78 -13.64 -36.79
N LYS A 95 -44.47 -12.43 -37.27
CA LYS A 95 -43.26 -11.71 -36.91
C LYS A 95 -43.43 -11.01 -35.56
N GLN A 96 -43.02 -11.67 -34.50
CA GLN A 96 -42.76 -10.99 -33.22
C GLN A 96 -41.43 -10.24 -33.31
N TYR A 97 -41.52 -8.91 -33.16
CA TYR A 97 -40.34 -8.07 -33.06
C TYR A 97 -39.88 -8.05 -31.58
N TYR A 98 -38.81 -8.70 -31.34
CA TYR A 98 -38.15 -8.60 -30.03
C TYR A 98 -37.21 -7.41 -30.04
N PRO A 99 -37.18 -6.58 -28.97
CA PRO A 99 -36.24 -5.50 -28.90
C PRO A 99 -34.80 -6.04 -28.84
N THR A 100 -33.86 -5.31 -29.42
CA THR A 100 -32.45 -5.72 -29.38
C THR A 100 -31.91 -5.64 -27.95
N ALA A 101 -30.88 -6.44 -27.65
CA ALA A 101 -30.24 -6.41 -26.33
C ALA A 101 -29.79 -5.01 -25.91
N GLN A 102 -29.32 -4.18 -26.84
CA GLN A 102 -28.97 -2.80 -26.61
C GLN A 102 -30.17 -1.90 -26.24
N GLN A 103 -31.36 -2.21 -26.77
CA GLN A 103 -32.59 -1.48 -26.44
C GLN A 103 -33.11 -1.84 -25.04
N VAL A 104 -32.93 -3.09 -24.61
CA VAL A 104 -33.41 -3.59 -23.32
C VAL A 104 -32.43 -3.25 -22.17
N TYR A 105 -31.12 -3.39 -22.40
CA TYR A 105 -30.09 -3.34 -21.37
C TYR A 105 -29.17 -2.12 -21.44
N GLY A 106 -29.25 -1.31 -22.53
CA GLY A 106 -28.43 -0.12 -22.73
C GLY A 106 -27.30 -0.30 -23.75
N VAL A 107 -26.63 0.81 -24.09
CA VAL A 107 -25.65 0.87 -25.20
C VAL A 107 -24.31 0.18 -24.84
N ASP A 108 -24.02 0.01 -23.56
CA ASP A 108 -22.74 -0.50 -23.04
C ASP A 108 -22.78 -2.02 -22.73
N VAL A 109 -23.72 -2.76 -23.31
CA VAL A 109 -23.88 -4.18 -23.04
C VAL A 109 -23.27 -5.00 -24.16
N GLU A 110 -22.26 -5.81 -23.82
CA GLU A 110 -21.75 -6.85 -24.70
C GLU A 110 -22.67 -8.08 -24.67
N THR A 111 -23.07 -8.56 -25.83
CA THR A 111 -23.88 -9.79 -25.97
C THR A 111 -22.99 -10.92 -26.46
N MET A 112 -23.01 -12.03 -25.74
CA MET A 112 -22.34 -13.27 -26.16
C MET A 112 -23.40 -14.27 -26.64
N VAL A 113 -23.29 -14.72 -27.88
CA VAL A 113 -24.14 -15.77 -28.45
C VAL A 113 -23.48 -17.11 -28.15
N GLN A 114 -24.17 -17.99 -27.43
CA GLN A 114 -23.69 -19.35 -27.17
C GLN A 114 -24.29 -20.32 -28.16
N GLU A 115 -23.59 -21.43 -28.43
CA GLU A 115 -24.09 -22.49 -29.29
C GLU A 115 -25.33 -23.17 -28.67
N GLU A 116 -26.33 -23.52 -29.51
CA GLU A 116 -27.63 -24.02 -29.06
C GLU A 116 -27.57 -25.26 -28.14
N ASP A 117 -26.54 -26.09 -28.28
CA ASP A 117 -26.37 -27.32 -27.51
C ASP A 117 -25.67 -27.18 -26.18
N ALA A 118 -25.21 -25.94 -25.81
CA ALA A 118 -24.41 -25.72 -24.65
C ALA A 118 -25.22 -25.25 -23.41
N GLN A 119 -26.48 -24.89 -23.55
CA GLN A 119 -27.31 -24.36 -22.48
C GLN A 119 -28.58 -25.14 -22.19
N PRO A 120 -29.01 -25.24 -20.92
CA PRO A 120 -30.35 -25.72 -20.55
C PRO A 120 -31.41 -24.80 -21.15
N LEU A 121 -32.57 -25.40 -21.57
CA LEU A 121 -33.73 -24.70 -22.14
C LEU A 121 -34.31 -23.58 -21.22
N THR A 122 -33.88 -23.49 -20.00
CA THR A 122 -34.33 -22.49 -19.01
C THR A 122 -33.45 -21.23 -19.00
N GLU A 123 -32.29 -21.25 -19.65
CA GLU A 123 -31.39 -20.09 -19.71
C GLU A 123 -31.50 -19.36 -21.05
N PRO A 124 -31.45 -18.04 -21.11
CA PRO A 124 -31.48 -17.28 -22.34
C PRO A 124 -30.24 -17.56 -23.21
N ILE A 125 -30.43 -17.80 -24.50
CA ILE A 125 -29.34 -18.03 -25.48
C ILE A 125 -28.42 -16.81 -25.62
N ILE A 126 -28.93 -15.62 -25.36
CA ILE A 126 -28.17 -14.36 -25.32
C ILE A 126 -28.27 -13.81 -23.91
N ALA A 127 -27.17 -13.83 -23.20
CA ALA A 127 -27.06 -13.20 -21.88
C ALA A 127 -26.21 -11.93 -21.99
N PRO A 128 -26.63 -10.83 -21.36
CA PRO A 128 -25.78 -9.65 -21.28
C PRO A 128 -24.57 -9.97 -20.41
N VAL A 129 -23.38 -9.66 -20.91
CA VAL A 129 -22.17 -9.75 -20.11
C VAL A 129 -22.14 -8.51 -19.20
N GLU A 130 -22.48 -8.69 -17.95
CA GLU A 130 -22.31 -7.62 -16.97
C GLU A 130 -20.82 -7.38 -16.73
N GLN A 131 -20.35 -6.18 -17.04
CA GLN A 131 -18.99 -5.77 -16.65
C GLN A 131 -18.92 -5.68 -15.12
N LYS A 132 -18.28 -6.67 -14.52
CA LYS A 132 -18.07 -6.68 -13.07
C LYS A 132 -17.09 -5.56 -12.68
N LYS A 133 -17.56 -4.59 -11.93
CA LYS A 133 -16.74 -3.50 -11.42
C LYS A 133 -16.10 -3.90 -10.09
N PHE A 134 -14.86 -4.37 -10.14
CA PHE A 134 -14.09 -4.78 -8.96
C PHE A 134 -13.42 -3.61 -8.22
N THR A 135 -13.20 -2.51 -8.94
CA THR A 135 -12.59 -1.30 -8.40
C THR A 135 -13.52 -0.11 -8.66
N ILE A 136 -13.56 0.79 -7.68
CA ILE A 136 -14.32 2.02 -7.86
C ILE A 136 -13.48 3.00 -8.64
N GLN A 137 -13.83 3.16 -9.90
CA GLN A 137 -13.28 4.22 -10.75
C GLN A 137 -14.37 5.24 -11.07
N GLU A 138 -14.00 6.52 -10.97
CA GLU A 138 -14.85 7.64 -11.37
C GLU A 138 -14.52 7.96 -12.83
N ALA A 139 -15.50 7.83 -13.71
CA ALA A 139 -15.34 8.20 -15.12
C ALA A 139 -15.18 9.70 -15.30
N ASP A 140 -15.94 10.49 -14.52
CA ASP A 140 -15.88 11.93 -14.52
C ASP A 140 -14.91 12.44 -13.47
N LEU A 141 -14.07 13.39 -13.85
CA LEU A 141 -13.14 14.04 -12.93
C LEU A 141 -13.93 14.82 -11.84
N PRO A 142 -13.64 14.57 -10.54
CA PRO A 142 -14.31 15.28 -9.46
C PRO A 142 -13.97 16.78 -9.49
N PRO A 143 -14.87 17.67 -9.06
CA PRO A 143 -14.55 19.07 -8.88
C PRO A 143 -13.52 19.25 -7.77
N VAL A 144 -12.51 20.08 -8.04
CA VAL A 144 -11.42 20.41 -7.13
C VAL A 144 -11.39 21.90 -6.85
N PHE A 145 -10.85 22.31 -5.69
CA PHE A 145 -10.74 23.72 -5.31
C PHE A 145 -9.52 24.44 -5.93
N PHE A 146 -8.69 23.72 -6.68
CA PHE A 146 -7.55 24.27 -7.40
C PHE A 146 -7.71 24.04 -8.91
N ASP A 147 -7.02 24.83 -9.72
CA ASP A 147 -6.99 24.61 -11.15
C ASP A 147 -6.02 23.44 -11.48
N ARG A 148 -6.46 22.51 -12.32
CA ARG A 148 -5.62 21.37 -12.74
C ARG A 148 -4.45 21.81 -13.61
N SER A 149 -4.59 22.85 -14.39
CA SER A 149 -3.47 23.44 -15.14
C SER A 149 -2.38 23.96 -14.20
N PHE A 150 -2.79 24.59 -13.09
CA PHE A 150 -1.85 25.01 -12.04
C PHE A 150 -1.13 23.83 -11.41
N MET A 151 -1.80 22.69 -11.21
CA MET A 151 -1.16 21.48 -10.70
C MET A 151 -0.09 20.96 -11.67
N THR A 152 -0.40 20.89 -12.97
CA THR A 152 0.56 20.48 -14.00
C THR A 152 1.73 21.44 -14.13
N ASP A 153 1.49 22.74 -13.99
CA ASP A 153 2.54 23.75 -13.98
C ASP A 153 3.46 23.60 -12.75
N LEU A 154 2.88 23.27 -11.60
CA LEU A 154 3.63 23.05 -10.35
C LEU A 154 4.59 21.83 -10.47
N MET A 155 4.23 20.84 -11.27
CA MET A 155 5.07 19.66 -11.53
C MET A 155 6.42 20.01 -12.17
N ASN A 156 6.53 21.17 -12.83
CA ASN A 156 7.77 21.64 -13.42
C ASN A 156 8.77 22.21 -12.38
N PHE A 157 8.37 22.33 -11.12
CA PHE A 157 9.20 22.88 -10.06
C PHE A 157 9.52 21.82 -9.00
N PRO A 158 10.53 20.96 -9.19
CA PRO A 158 10.81 19.85 -8.28
C PRO A 158 11.10 20.28 -6.83
N GLU A 159 11.56 21.51 -6.61
CA GLU A 159 11.75 22.06 -5.26
C GLU A 159 10.42 22.24 -4.47
N GLN A 160 9.30 22.37 -5.18
CA GLN A 160 7.97 22.54 -4.58
C GLN A 160 7.19 21.23 -4.47
N ILE A 161 7.79 20.12 -4.89
CA ILE A 161 7.22 18.79 -4.82
C ILE A 161 7.68 18.10 -3.55
N ARG A 162 6.79 17.30 -2.93
CA ARG A 162 7.12 16.38 -1.84
C ARG A 162 6.47 15.05 -2.11
N ASN A 163 7.29 14.00 -2.14
CA ASN A 163 6.83 12.62 -2.31
C ASN A 163 6.88 11.92 -0.96
N ILE A 164 5.71 11.59 -0.39
CA ILE A 164 5.60 11.05 0.96
C ILE A 164 4.76 9.78 1.00
N ALA A 165 5.00 8.94 2.00
CA ALA A 165 4.12 7.82 2.33
C ALA A 165 3.52 8.00 3.71
N PHE A 166 2.23 7.72 3.86
CA PHE A 166 1.60 7.54 5.15
C PHE A 166 1.83 6.10 5.59
N ALA A 167 2.52 5.91 6.69
CA ALA A 167 2.84 4.61 7.24
C ALA A 167 2.47 4.52 8.73
N GLY A 168 2.23 3.33 9.23
CA GLY A 168 1.83 3.11 10.63
C GLY A 168 0.94 1.89 10.77
N HIS A 169 0.62 1.53 12.01
CA HIS A 169 -0.17 0.35 12.32
C HIS A 169 -1.61 0.41 11.80
N LEU A 170 -2.26 -0.74 11.77
CA LEU A 170 -3.68 -0.88 11.43
C LEU A 170 -4.54 -0.01 12.34
N HIS A 171 -5.55 0.63 11.78
CA HIS A 171 -6.49 1.53 12.48
C HIS A 171 -5.88 2.77 13.14
N HIS A 172 -4.60 3.11 12.97
CA HIS A 172 -4.03 4.35 13.51
C HIS A 172 -4.54 5.61 12.79
N GLY A 173 -5.30 5.46 11.70
CA GLY A 173 -6.03 6.55 11.02
C GLY A 173 -5.27 7.19 9.87
N LYS A 174 -4.44 6.44 9.15
CA LYS A 174 -3.77 6.88 7.92
C LYS A 174 -4.76 7.32 6.86
N THR A 175 -5.67 6.43 6.47
CA THR A 175 -6.73 6.71 5.51
C THR A 175 -7.68 7.83 5.97
N ALA A 176 -7.96 7.93 7.28
CA ALA A 176 -8.75 9.05 7.81
C ALA A 176 -8.00 10.40 7.72
N LEU A 177 -6.68 10.40 7.87
CA LEU A 177 -5.84 11.59 7.64
C LEU A 177 -5.84 11.95 6.16
N MET A 178 -5.77 10.96 5.28
CA MET A 178 -5.89 11.17 3.85
C MET A 178 -7.25 11.74 3.45
N ASP A 179 -8.34 11.18 3.99
CA ASP A 179 -9.70 11.70 3.79
C ASP A 179 -9.83 13.17 4.19
N MET A 180 -9.19 13.57 5.29
CA MET A 180 -9.18 14.97 5.75
C MET A 180 -8.53 15.90 4.71
N LEU A 181 -7.39 15.50 4.14
CA LEU A 181 -6.69 16.28 3.11
C LEU A 181 -7.44 16.29 1.77
N VAL A 182 -8.06 15.17 1.41
CA VAL A 182 -8.89 15.07 0.20
C VAL A 182 -10.12 15.98 0.31
N LEU A 183 -10.81 16.02 1.46
CA LEU A 183 -11.94 16.91 1.69
C LEU A 183 -11.57 18.41 1.67
N GLU A 184 -10.30 18.73 1.96
CA GLU A 184 -9.79 20.09 1.86
C GLU A 184 -9.52 20.52 0.41
N THR A 185 -9.23 19.58 -0.48
CA THR A 185 -8.84 19.86 -1.87
C THR A 185 -9.93 19.55 -2.90
N HIS A 186 -10.89 18.68 -2.57
CA HIS A 186 -11.92 18.18 -3.47
C HIS A 186 -13.32 18.52 -2.97
N ASP A 187 -14.20 18.96 -3.85
CA ASP A 187 -15.63 19.18 -3.57
C ASP A 187 -16.43 17.88 -3.81
N ILE A 188 -16.34 16.97 -2.85
CA ILE A 188 -16.92 15.61 -2.97
C ILE A 188 -18.22 15.47 -2.16
N THR A 189 -18.46 16.35 -1.21
CA THR A 189 -19.56 16.22 -0.23
C THR A 189 -20.93 16.02 -0.87
N ASP A 190 -21.29 16.82 -1.87
CA ASP A 190 -22.61 16.74 -2.53
C ASP A 190 -22.78 15.47 -3.40
N ARG A 191 -21.69 14.95 -3.95
CA ARG A 191 -21.72 13.72 -4.78
C ARG A 191 -21.92 12.47 -3.93
N LEU A 192 -21.32 12.44 -2.74
CA LEU A 192 -21.43 11.30 -1.83
C LEU A 192 -22.84 11.17 -1.24
N GLU A 193 -23.45 12.27 -0.84
CA GLU A 193 -24.83 12.26 -0.34
C GLU A 193 -25.83 11.78 -1.40
N LYS A 194 -25.62 12.14 -2.67
CA LYS A 194 -26.52 11.76 -3.78
C LYS A 194 -26.33 10.32 -4.28
N LYS A 195 -25.07 9.82 -4.32
CA LYS A 195 -24.78 8.48 -4.89
C LYS A 195 -24.87 7.33 -3.89
N THR A 196 -24.56 7.56 -2.62
CA THR A 196 -24.43 6.46 -1.64
C THR A 196 -25.46 6.51 -0.52
N GLY A 197 -26.28 7.58 -0.42
CA GLY A 197 -27.19 7.77 0.71
C GLY A 197 -26.45 7.83 2.06
N LYS A 198 -25.12 7.81 2.06
CA LYS A 198 -24.30 7.84 3.27
C LYS A 198 -24.42 9.19 3.96
N LYS A 199 -24.75 9.14 5.23
CA LYS A 199 -24.78 10.34 6.06
C LYS A 199 -23.36 10.89 6.23
N ARG A 200 -23.24 12.19 6.41
CA ARG A 200 -21.98 12.94 6.60
C ARG A 200 -21.04 12.39 7.70
N ASP A 201 -21.52 11.48 8.52
CA ASP A 201 -20.81 10.89 9.67
C ASP A 201 -20.02 9.61 9.35
N GLU A 202 -20.23 8.99 8.20
CA GLU A 202 -19.48 7.81 7.82
C GLU A 202 -18.10 8.19 7.27
N GLN A 203 -17.08 7.39 7.62
CA GLN A 203 -15.73 7.57 7.08
C GLN A 203 -15.77 7.43 5.55
N LEU A 204 -15.17 8.40 4.86
CA LEU A 204 -15.16 8.46 3.41
C LEU A 204 -14.38 7.30 2.79
N ARG A 205 -13.22 6.95 3.41
CA ARG A 205 -12.29 5.94 2.91
C ARG A 205 -12.04 6.10 1.41
N TYR A 206 -11.61 7.29 1.04
CA TYR A 206 -11.49 7.66 -0.37
C TYR A 206 -10.45 6.83 -1.11
N THR A 207 -9.36 6.48 -0.46
CA THR A 207 -8.26 5.69 -1.00
C THR A 207 -8.53 4.19 -1.06
N ASP A 208 -9.54 3.69 -0.34
CA ASP A 208 -9.94 2.28 -0.40
C ASP A 208 -10.84 2.06 -1.62
N VAL A 209 -10.24 1.60 -2.71
CA VAL A 209 -10.89 1.42 -4.01
C VAL A 209 -11.33 -0.01 -4.24
N HIS A 210 -10.57 -0.96 -3.72
CA HIS A 210 -10.84 -2.38 -3.89
C HIS A 210 -12.08 -2.81 -3.09
N MET A 211 -12.90 -3.71 -3.64
CA MET A 211 -14.13 -4.17 -3.00
C MET A 211 -13.86 -4.76 -1.61
N LEU A 212 -12.85 -5.63 -1.49
CA LEU A 212 -12.47 -6.24 -0.21
C LEU A 212 -12.00 -5.23 0.85
N GLU A 213 -11.38 -4.11 0.44
CA GLU A 213 -10.97 -3.06 1.39
C GLU A 213 -12.17 -2.43 2.10
N ARG A 214 -13.27 -2.29 1.37
CA ARG A 214 -14.51 -1.73 1.91
C ARG A 214 -15.27 -2.71 2.78
N GLU A 215 -15.37 -3.96 2.33
CA GLU A 215 -16.05 -5.01 3.08
C GLU A 215 -15.34 -5.29 4.40
N ARG A 216 -14.04 -5.42 4.39
CA ARG A 216 -13.22 -5.72 5.56
C ARG A 216 -12.87 -4.52 6.42
N GLY A 217 -13.07 -3.31 5.90
CA GLY A 217 -12.73 -2.09 6.60
C GLY A 217 -11.22 -1.88 6.81
N LEU A 218 -10.37 -2.44 5.94
CA LEU A 218 -8.91 -2.29 5.98
C LEU A 218 -8.32 -2.08 4.59
N SER A 219 -7.26 -1.30 4.48
CA SER A 219 -6.55 -1.06 3.22
C SER A 219 -5.65 -2.26 2.90
N ILE A 220 -5.67 -2.71 1.66
CA ILE A 220 -4.93 -3.87 1.14
C ILE A 220 -3.79 -3.41 0.22
N LYS A 221 -4.09 -2.47 -0.67
CA LYS A 221 -3.13 -1.94 -1.65
C LYS A 221 -2.76 -0.49 -1.33
N SER A 222 -1.55 -0.09 -1.66
CA SER A 222 -1.15 1.31 -1.53
C SER A 222 -1.78 2.16 -2.63
N ALA A 223 -2.28 3.32 -2.26
CA ALA A 223 -3.07 4.21 -3.09
C ALA A 223 -2.37 5.58 -3.26
N PRO A 224 -2.06 6.01 -4.50
CA PRO A 224 -1.44 7.30 -4.77
C PRO A 224 -2.46 8.42 -4.86
N MET A 225 -2.10 9.59 -4.34
CA MET A 225 -2.84 10.85 -4.49
C MET A 225 -1.86 12.01 -4.62
N SER A 226 -2.15 12.94 -5.52
CA SER A 226 -1.38 14.16 -5.74
C SER A 226 -2.23 15.38 -5.37
N LEU A 227 -1.87 16.07 -4.29
CA LEU A 227 -2.66 17.15 -3.73
C LEU A 227 -1.90 18.48 -3.80
N VAL A 228 -2.60 19.53 -4.19
CA VAL A 228 -2.08 20.90 -4.10
C VAL A 228 -2.53 21.51 -2.77
N LEU A 229 -1.58 21.69 -1.86
CA LEU A 229 -1.83 22.20 -0.51
C LEU A 229 -1.01 23.47 -0.26
N GLN A 230 -1.54 24.33 0.62
CA GLN A 230 -0.89 25.60 0.96
C GLN A 230 -0.20 25.51 2.32
N SER A 231 1.02 26.07 2.38
CA SER A 231 1.73 26.30 3.64
C SER A 231 1.12 27.45 4.45
N THR A 232 1.49 27.58 5.71
CA THR A 232 1.09 28.73 6.55
C THR A 232 1.56 30.07 6.00
N ARG A 233 2.52 30.08 5.09
CA ARG A 233 3.02 31.28 4.37
C ARG A 233 2.21 31.60 3.11
N GLY A 234 1.19 30.80 2.78
CA GLY A 234 0.38 30.95 1.58
C GLY A 234 1.03 30.43 0.29
N LYS A 235 2.21 29.77 0.39
CA LYS A 235 2.86 29.15 -0.77
C LYS A 235 2.26 27.78 -1.05
N SER A 236 1.89 27.51 -2.29
CA SER A 236 1.35 26.22 -2.71
C SER A 236 2.47 25.22 -2.98
N HIS A 237 2.25 23.98 -2.60
CA HIS A 237 3.14 22.85 -2.83
C HIS A 237 2.35 21.68 -3.41
N LEU A 238 2.98 20.93 -4.29
CA LEU A 238 2.45 19.65 -4.77
C LEU A 238 2.95 18.55 -3.82
N ILE A 239 2.01 17.94 -3.12
CA ILE A 239 2.31 16.85 -2.20
C ILE A 239 1.75 15.56 -2.77
N ASN A 240 2.64 14.69 -3.22
CA ASN A 240 2.32 13.35 -3.67
C ASN A 240 2.33 12.42 -2.46
N ILE A 241 1.22 11.77 -2.18
CA ILE A 241 1.00 10.95 -0.99
C ILE A 241 0.68 9.52 -1.40
N LEU A 242 1.40 8.55 -0.86
CA LEU A 242 1.02 7.13 -0.92
C LEU A 242 0.37 6.75 0.41
N ASP A 243 -0.92 6.47 0.39
CA ASP A 243 -1.60 5.84 1.55
C ASP A 243 -1.29 4.35 1.56
N THR A 244 -0.63 3.86 2.61
CA THR A 244 -0.16 2.48 2.68
C THR A 244 -1.01 1.63 3.63
N PRO A 245 -1.13 0.31 3.38
CA PRO A 245 -1.77 -0.60 4.30
C PRO A 245 -1.11 -0.60 5.68
N GLY A 246 -1.90 -0.85 6.71
CA GLY A 246 -1.40 -0.90 8.10
C GLY A 246 -1.31 -2.30 8.68
N HIS A 247 -1.81 -3.30 7.98
CA HIS A 247 -1.79 -4.68 8.44
C HIS A 247 -0.45 -5.37 8.14
N VAL A 248 0.02 -6.22 9.05
CA VAL A 248 1.32 -6.91 8.96
C VAL A 248 1.45 -7.74 7.69
N ASN A 249 0.37 -8.33 7.20
CA ASN A 249 0.41 -9.17 6.00
C ASN A 249 0.68 -8.38 4.71
N PHE A 250 0.50 -7.05 4.71
CA PHE A 250 0.70 -6.19 3.53
C PHE A 250 1.93 -5.28 3.65
N VAL A 251 2.97 -5.74 4.35
CA VAL A 251 4.24 -5.00 4.51
C VAL A 251 4.98 -4.87 3.17
N ASP A 252 4.77 -5.79 2.24
CA ASP A 252 5.29 -5.73 0.87
C ASP A 252 4.81 -4.48 0.11
N GLU A 253 3.55 -4.10 0.29
CA GLU A 253 2.98 -2.86 -0.25
C GLU A 253 3.65 -1.62 0.35
N VAL A 254 3.97 -1.66 1.65
CA VAL A 254 4.72 -0.59 2.32
C VAL A 254 6.14 -0.52 1.74
N ALA A 255 6.84 -1.65 1.60
CA ALA A 255 8.19 -1.69 1.05
C ALA A 255 8.27 -1.13 -0.38
N SER A 256 7.33 -1.51 -1.25
CA SER A 256 7.25 -0.97 -2.61
C SER A 256 6.98 0.54 -2.64
N SER A 257 6.17 1.03 -1.71
CA SER A 257 5.87 2.46 -1.56
C SER A 257 7.07 3.25 -1.06
N LEU A 258 7.82 2.74 -0.07
CA LEU A 258 9.01 3.40 0.47
C LEU A 258 10.10 3.61 -0.58
N ARG A 259 10.14 2.78 -1.61
CA ARG A 259 11.07 2.92 -2.73
C ARG A 259 10.85 4.20 -3.55
N LEU A 260 9.61 4.65 -3.70
CA LEU A 260 9.25 5.81 -4.51
C LEU A 260 9.30 7.15 -3.76
N VAL A 261 9.10 7.12 -2.44
CA VAL A 261 8.95 8.35 -1.63
C VAL A 261 10.26 8.92 -1.13
N ASP A 262 10.26 10.22 -0.83
CA ASP A 262 11.43 10.95 -0.31
C ASP A 262 11.41 11.08 1.21
N GLY A 263 10.28 10.74 1.85
CA GLY A 263 10.15 10.72 3.30
C GLY A 263 8.87 10.03 3.76
N VAL A 264 8.81 9.72 5.04
CA VAL A 264 7.71 8.97 5.64
C VAL A 264 7.03 9.79 6.73
N VAL A 265 5.73 9.88 6.64
CA VAL A 265 4.85 10.42 7.69
C VAL A 265 4.30 9.24 8.49
N LEU A 266 4.86 9.04 9.67
CA LEU A 266 4.45 7.98 10.56
C LEU A 266 3.21 8.41 11.35
N VAL A 267 2.11 7.66 11.22
CA VAL A 267 0.86 7.93 11.94
C VAL A 267 0.71 6.97 13.10
N VAL A 268 0.65 7.50 14.32
CA VAL A 268 0.56 6.73 15.56
C VAL A 268 -0.68 7.17 16.35
N ASP A 269 -1.47 6.21 16.82
CA ASP A 269 -2.59 6.47 17.73
C ASP A 269 -2.05 6.83 19.12
N VAL A 270 -2.56 7.89 19.70
CA VAL A 270 -2.14 8.38 20.99
C VAL A 270 -2.38 7.41 22.16
N VAL A 271 -3.41 6.57 22.05
CA VAL A 271 -3.78 5.59 23.08
C VAL A 271 -2.97 4.31 22.95
N GLU A 272 -2.90 3.76 21.75
CA GLU A 272 -2.23 2.50 21.47
C GLU A 272 -0.70 2.63 21.48
N GLY A 273 -0.16 3.79 21.06
CA GLY A 273 1.28 4.01 21.01
C GLY A 273 1.98 3.24 19.88
N VAL A 274 3.25 2.90 20.09
CA VAL A 274 4.07 2.17 19.12
C VAL A 274 3.76 0.68 19.20
N GLN A 275 3.39 0.08 18.09
CA GLN A 275 3.12 -1.34 17.95
C GLN A 275 4.25 -2.02 17.16
N VAL A 276 4.32 -3.36 17.21
CA VAL A 276 5.37 -4.15 16.53
C VAL A 276 5.50 -3.81 15.04
N ASN A 277 4.36 -3.69 14.33
CA ASN A 277 4.39 -3.28 12.93
C ASN A 277 4.91 -1.86 12.73
N THR A 278 4.59 -0.94 13.67
CA THR A 278 5.14 0.41 13.66
C THR A 278 6.66 0.40 13.83
N GLU A 279 7.20 -0.44 14.73
CA GLU A 279 8.64 -0.62 14.89
C GLU A 279 9.30 -1.12 13.61
N GLN A 280 8.71 -2.12 12.95
CA GLN A 280 9.24 -2.65 11.69
C GLN A 280 9.28 -1.58 10.60
N ILE A 281 8.22 -0.77 10.48
CA ILE A 281 8.16 0.34 9.52
C ILE A 281 9.22 1.39 9.84
N ILE A 282 9.41 1.76 11.12
CA ILE A 282 10.46 2.69 11.54
C ILE A 282 11.84 2.15 11.19
N LYS A 283 12.11 0.87 11.51
CA LYS A 283 13.38 0.19 11.18
C LYS A 283 13.62 0.22 9.67
N HIS A 284 12.60 -0.12 8.88
CA HIS A 284 12.70 -0.10 7.42
C HIS A 284 13.04 1.31 6.91
N ALA A 285 12.26 2.33 7.28
CA ALA A 285 12.48 3.69 6.84
C ALA A 285 13.86 4.25 7.28
N VAL A 286 14.30 3.92 8.49
CA VAL A 286 15.61 4.35 9.01
C VAL A 286 16.75 3.65 8.28
N LEU A 287 16.65 2.34 8.02
CA LEU A 287 17.64 1.58 7.26
C LEU A 287 17.69 2.04 5.79
N GLU A 288 16.56 2.39 5.19
CA GLU A 288 16.48 3.00 3.86
C GLU A 288 16.95 4.47 3.84
N GLY A 289 17.30 5.04 5.00
CA GLY A 289 17.82 6.40 5.10
C GLY A 289 16.76 7.49 4.96
N LEU A 290 15.47 7.14 4.86
CA LEU A 290 14.39 8.09 4.68
C LEU A 290 14.18 8.95 5.94
N PRO A 291 13.94 10.26 5.80
CA PRO A 291 13.52 11.10 6.91
C PRO A 291 12.10 10.74 7.36
N LEU A 292 11.91 10.82 8.68
CA LEU A 292 10.66 10.52 9.35
C LEU A 292 10.04 11.79 9.93
N THR A 293 8.73 11.94 9.80
CA THR A 293 7.91 12.88 10.58
C THR A 293 6.82 12.09 11.30
N LEU A 294 6.33 12.59 12.42
CA LEU A 294 5.37 11.90 13.28
C LEU A 294 4.04 12.63 13.33
N VAL A 295 2.96 11.92 13.13
CA VAL A 295 1.60 12.37 13.40
C VAL A 295 1.04 11.59 14.57
N VAL A 296 0.83 12.27 15.70
CA VAL A 296 0.13 11.72 16.86
C VAL A 296 -1.36 11.95 16.64
N ASN A 297 -2.07 10.89 16.24
CA ASN A 297 -3.45 10.97 15.81
C ASN A 297 -4.44 10.54 16.91
N LYS A 298 -5.71 10.80 16.70
CA LYS A 298 -6.83 10.45 17.58
C LYS A 298 -6.73 11.08 18.97
N MET A 299 -6.35 12.35 19.02
CA MET A 299 -6.25 13.08 20.29
C MET A 299 -7.57 13.19 21.07
N ASP A 300 -8.70 13.08 20.38
CA ASP A 300 -10.05 13.02 20.97
C ASP A 300 -10.22 11.85 21.94
N ARG A 301 -9.55 10.72 21.70
CA ARG A 301 -9.59 9.55 22.59
C ARG A 301 -9.08 9.85 24.01
N LEU A 302 -8.10 10.78 24.16
CA LEU A 302 -7.63 11.21 25.47
C LEU A 302 -8.74 11.91 26.29
N ILE A 303 -9.62 12.65 25.60
CA ILE A 303 -10.66 13.47 26.19
C ILE A 303 -11.95 12.66 26.38
N LEU A 304 -12.41 12.01 25.33
CA LEU A 304 -13.73 11.38 25.27
C LEU A 304 -13.71 9.94 25.80
N GLU A 305 -12.68 9.18 25.49
CA GLU A 305 -12.57 7.76 25.80
C GLU A 305 -11.85 7.55 27.14
N LEU A 306 -10.59 7.97 27.24
CA LEU A 306 -9.79 7.80 28.46
C LEU A 306 -10.12 8.81 29.55
N LYS A 307 -10.73 9.95 29.21
CA LYS A 307 -11.09 11.02 30.15
C LYS A 307 -9.92 11.47 31.05
N LEU A 308 -8.70 11.49 30.49
CA LEU A 308 -7.51 11.85 31.23
C LEU A 308 -7.51 13.34 31.59
N PRO A 309 -7.01 13.71 32.78
CA PRO A 309 -6.71 15.12 33.07
C PRO A 309 -5.67 15.68 32.06
N PRO A 310 -5.71 16.98 31.75
CA PRO A 310 -4.79 17.56 30.76
C PRO A 310 -3.30 17.35 31.08
N THR A 311 -2.93 17.24 32.35
CA THR A 311 -1.55 16.94 32.81
C THR A 311 -1.13 15.53 32.44
N ASP A 312 -2.00 14.56 32.64
CA ASP A 312 -1.69 13.15 32.35
C ASP A 312 -1.71 12.90 30.83
N ALA A 313 -2.63 13.57 30.14
CA ALA A 313 -2.65 13.58 28.67
C ALA A 313 -1.32 14.09 28.07
N TYR A 314 -0.71 15.14 28.67
CA TYR A 314 0.61 15.60 28.25
C TYR A 314 1.69 14.52 28.40
N PHE A 315 1.70 13.80 29.53
CA PHE A 315 2.68 12.73 29.74
C PHE A 315 2.47 11.58 28.76
N LYS A 316 1.21 11.23 28.44
CA LYS A 316 0.93 10.20 27.44
C LYS A 316 1.45 10.61 26.05
N LEU A 317 1.23 11.86 25.64
CA LEU A 317 1.77 12.40 24.39
C LEU A 317 3.31 12.38 24.38
N LYS A 318 3.95 12.80 25.48
CA LYS A 318 5.41 12.76 25.62
C LYS A 318 5.93 11.33 25.52
N HIS A 319 5.25 10.38 26.12
CA HIS A 319 5.63 8.96 26.10
C HIS A 319 5.62 8.41 24.67
N VAL A 320 4.55 8.62 23.89
CA VAL A 320 4.47 8.16 22.50
C VAL A 320 5.62 8.73 21.64
N VAL A 321 5.94 10.00 21.80
CA VAL A 321 7.06 10.62 21.06
C VAL A 321 8.40 9.99 21.45
N GLU A 322 8.62 9.73 22.74
CA GLU A 322 9.87 9.11 23.23
C GLU A 322 9.96 7.63 22.86
N GLU A 323 8.85 6.88 22.81
CA GLU A 323 8.83 5.50 22.31
C GLU A 323 9.33 5.44 20.85
N VAL A 324 8.82 6.30 19.97
CA VAL A 324 9.27 6.37 18.58
C VAL A 324 10.77 6.71 18.50
N ASN A 325 11.22 7.67 19.28
CA ASN A 325 12.64 8.04 19.33
C ASN A 325 13.53 6.89 19.82
N THR A 326 13.06 6.11 20.78
CA THR A 326 13.79 4.95 21.30
C THR A 326 13.99 3.89 20.21
N VAL A 327 12.96 3.63 19.40
CA VAL A 327 13.07 2.68 18.25
C VAL A 327 14.05 3.21 17.20
N ILE A 328 14.01 4.51 16.88
CA ILE A 328 14.95 5.12 15.93
C ILE A 328 16.40 4.98 16.41
N GLU A 329 16.65 5.26 17.70
CA GLU A 329 17.98 5.17 18.29
C GLU A 329 18.49 3.73 18.41
N ALA A 330 17.60 2.80 18.73
CA ALA A 330 17.91 1.37 18.75
C ALA A 330 18.28 0.82 17.36
N THR A 331 17.68 1.36 16.30
CA THR A 331 17.96 0.92 14.93
C THR A 331 19.31 1.39 14.41
N LEU A 332 19.70 2.65 14.69
CA LEU A 332 20.98 3.24 14.27
C LEU A 332 21.59 4.04 15.42
N PRO A 333 22.39 3.38 16.28
CA PRO A 333 23.08 4.04 17.39
C PRO A 333 24.02 5.15 16.90
N GLY A 334 23.93 6.32 17.52
CA GLY A 334 24.80 7.48 17.24
C GLY A 334 24.29 8.45 16.15
N ILE A 335 23.27 8.11 15.40
CA ILE A 335 22.61 9.03 14.45
C ILE A 335 21.32 9.60 15.05
N GLY A 336 20.84 9.03 16.16
CA GLY A 336 19.57 9.33 16.79
C GLY A 336 19.34 10.81 17.12
N GLU A 337 20.38 11.54 17.57
CA GLU A 337 20.22 12.97 17.88
C GLU A 337 19.85 13.84 16.67
N LYS A 338 20.41 13.54 15.48
CA LYS A 338 20.09 14.28 14.26
C LYS A 338 18.69 13.98 13.75
N ARG A 339 18.21 12.75 13.94
CA ARG A 339 16.90 12.27 13.49
C ARG A 339 15.83 12.29 14.56
N ARG A 340 16.15 12.79 15.76
CA ARG A 340 15.22 12.84 16.89
C ARG A 340 13.99 13.67 16.54
N LEU A 341 12.82 13.07 16.75
CA LEU A 341 11.53 13.69 16.64
C LEU A 341 11.21 14.49 17.90
N SER A 342 10.85 15.75 17.72
CA SER A 342 10.43 16.63 18.81
C SER A 342 9.43 17.65 18.30
N PRO A 343 8.32 17.89 19.01
CA PRO A 343 7.37 18.93 18.64
C PRO A 343 8.00 20.32 18.51
N GLU A 344 9.04 20.61 19.28
CA GLU A 344 9.79 21.88 19.22
C GLU A 344 10.50 22.12 17.90
N LYS A 345 10.93 21.02 17.24
CA LYS A 345 11.56 21.05 15.92
C LYS A 345 10.55 21.23 14.79
N GLY A 346 9.25 21.04 15.05
CA GLY A 346 8.21 21.11 14.04
C GLY A 346 7.99 19.81 13.25
N ASN A 347 8.71 18.71 13.58
CA ASN A 347 8.58 17.42 12.92
C ASN A 347 7.57 16.46 13.57
N VAL A 348 6.75 16.98 14.48
CA VAL A 348 5.64 16.25 15.12
C VAL A 348 4.36 17.05 14.97
N LEU A 349 3.33 16.41 14.43
CA LEU A 349 1.98 16.92 14.26
C LEU A 349 1.04 16.25 15.23
N PHE A 350 0.17 17.02 15.85
CA PHE A 350 -0.94 16.54 16.66
C PHE A 350 -2.23 16.59 15.83
N ALA A 351 -2.96 15.49 15.75
CA ALA A 351 -4.11 15.38 14.88
C ALA A 351 -5.29 14.64 15.51
N CYS A 352 -6.47 14.96 15.01
CA CYS A 352 -7.67 14.17 15.15
C CYS A 352 -8.35 14.10 13.78
N SER A 353 -7.93 13.14 12.97
CA SER A 353 -8.37 13.02 11.59
C SER A 353 -9.88 12.80 11.48
N SER A 354 -10.51 12.10 12.44
CA SER A 354 -11.96 11.86 12.49
C SER A 354 -12.76 13.15 12.68
N MET A 355 -12.19 14.12 13.41
CA MET A 355 -12.79 15.43 13.66
C MET A 355 -12.29 16.53 12.72
N GLY A 356 -11.41 16.19 11.76
CA GLY A 356 -10.97 17.09 10.70
C GLY A 356 -10.04 18.21 11.16
N TRP A 357 -9.14 17.97 12.12
CA TRP A 357 -8.18 18.97 12.56
C TRP A 357 -6.79 18.41 12.85
N CYS A 358 -5.79 19.24 12.61
CA CYS A 358 -4.41 18.97 12.97
C CYS A 358 -3.66 20.28 13.24
N PHE A 359 -2.57 20.19 14.00
CA PHE A 359 -1.68 21.33 14.25
C PHE A 359 -0.26 20.91 14.62
N THR A 360 0.70 21.73 14.26
CA THR A 360 2.04 21.74 14.84
C THR A 360 2.12 22.82 15.91
N LEU A 361 3.16 22.79 16.75
CA LEU A 361 3.35 23.88 17.73
C LEU A 361 3.48 25.25 17.05
N GLN A 362 4.07 25.28 15.86
CA GLN A 362 4.27 26.50 15.09
C GLN A 362 2.93 27.04 14.56
N SER A 363 2.11 26.18 13.96
CA SER A 363 0.78 26.61 13.48
C SER A 363 -0.14 27.02 14.61
N PHE A 364 -0.10 26.32 15.74
CA PHE A 364 -0.88 26.67 16.92
C PHE A 364 -0.44 27.99 17.55
N ALA A 365 0.87 28.23 17.62
CA ALA A 365 1.41 29.51 18.10
C ALA A 365 1.03 30.68 17.18
N LYS A 366 0.88 30.42 15.89
CA LYS A 366 0.41 31.40 14.92
C LYS A 366 -1.03 31.82 15.18
N LEU A 367 -1.93 30.88 15.55
CA LEU A 367 -3.30 31.21 15.96
C LEU A 367 -3.32 32.20 17.16
N TYR A 368 -2.41 32.05 18.12
CA TYR A 368 -2.26 33.00 19.21
C TYR A 368 -1.74 34.36 18.73
N SER A 369 -0.77 34.39 17.84
CA SER A 369 -0.20 35.62 17.29
C SER A 369 -1.26 36.42 16.51
N GLU A 370 -2.10 35.76 15.76
CA GLU A 370 -3.21 36.36 15.01
C GLU A 370 -4.34 36.86 15.91
N SER A 371 -4.64 36.13 17.00
CA SER A 371 -5.66 36.50 17.97
C SER A 371 -5.23 37.71 18.85
N TYR A 372 -3.94 37.91 19.03
CA TYR A 372 -3.36 38.98 19.83
C TYR A 372 -2.38 39.83 19.01
N PRO A 373 -2.85 40.53 17.96
CA PRO A 373 -1.99 41.43 17.21
C PRO A 373 -1.52 42.56 18.17
N GLY A 374 -0.24 42.85 18.16
CA GLY A 374 0.34 43.89 19.01
C GLY A 374 -0.35 45.23 18.86
N SER A 375 -0.66 45.90 19.96
CA SER A 375 -1.18 47.25 20.03
C SER A 375 -0.06 48.26 20.04
N LYS A 376 -0.30 49.52 19.67
CA LYS A 376 0.69 50.60 19.72
C LYS A 376 1.32 50.67 21.15
N GLY A 377 2.58 50.19 21.24
CA GLY A 377 3.35 50.15 22.50
C GLY A 377 3.54 48.77 23.11
N ASN A 378 2.88 47.71 22.66
CA ASN A 378 3.11 46.33 23.07
C ASN A 378 3.53 45.51 21.86
N LYS A 379 4.72 44.90 21.86
CA LYS A 379 5.13 43.93 20.85
C LYS A 379 4.16 42.76 20.91
N GLY A 380 3.54 42.41 19.76
CA GLY A 380 2.73 41.21 19.62
C GLY A 380 3.49 39.95 20.03
N ILE A 381 2.80 38.87 20.20
CA ILE A 381 3.40 37.57 20.51
C ILE A 381 4.11 37.07 19.24
N ASP A 382 5.42 36.84 19.34
CA ASP A 382 6.16 36.17 18.28
C ASP A 382 5.80 34.67 18.28
N SER A 383 5.28 34.20 17.16
CA SER A 383 4.82 32.82 16.99
C SER A 383 5.95 31.80 17.12
N GLN A 384 7.15 32.10 16.61
CA GLN A 384 8.30 31.20 16.70
C GLN A 384 8.82 31.07 18.12
N ASP A 385 8.94 32.20 18.80
CA ASP A 385 9.36 32.23 20.21
C ASP A 385 8.36 31.53 21.13
N LEU A 386 7.08 31.67 20.88
CA LEU A 386 6.04 30.97 21.62
C LEU A 386 6.10 29.45 21.34
N ALA A 387 6.19 29.02 20.08
CA ALA A 387 6.24 27.61 19.69
C ALA A 387 7.37 26.85 20.43
N ARG A 388 8.58 27.44 20.48
CA ARG A 388 9.73 26.85 21.20
C ARG A 388 9.51 26.72 22.71
N ARG A 389 8.56 27.47 23.31
CA ARG A 389 8.27 27.46 24.73
C ARG A 389 7.03 26.69 25.11
N LEU A 390 6.31 26.13 24.11
CA LEU A 390 5.09 25.35 24.36
C LEU A 390 5.38 23.94 24.82
N TRP A 391 6.50 23.32 24.45
CA TRP A 391 6.80 21.91 24.74
C TRP A 391 7.90 21.78 25.76
N GLY A 392 7.96 20.66 26.44
CA GLY A 392 8.97 20.35 27.46
C GLY A 392 8.58 20.76 28.88
N ASP A 393 9.57 20.80 29.78
CA ASP A 393 9.37 21.17 31.17
C ASP A 393 9.47 22.69 31.35
N ILE A 394 8.57 23.39 30.67
CA ILE A 394 8.46 24.86 30.71
C ILE A 394 7.12 25.21 31.35
N PHE A 395 7.17 26.13 32.31
CA PHE A 395 6.04 26.60 33.11
C PHE A 395 5.79 28.08 32.84
N TYR A 396 4.51 28.45 32.74
CA TYR A 396 4.14 29.85 32.60
C TYR A 396 3.76 30.50 33.93
N ASN A 397 4.38 31.62 34.20
CA ASN A 397 4.06 32.43 35.38
C ASN A 397 3.09 33.56 34.96
N PRO A 398 1.81 33.51 35.36
CA PRO A 398 0.84 34.52 34.96
C PRO A 398 1.10 35.90 35.59
N ARG A 399 1.69 35.95 36.79
CA ARG A 399 2.01 37.20 37.48
C ARG A 399 3.11 37.98 36.78
N LYS A 400 4.19 37.31 36.35
CA LYS A 400 5.35 37.92 35.65
C LYS A 400 5.20 37.90 34.13
N ARG A 401 4.20 37.23 33.58
CA ARG A 401 4.01 36.96 32.13
C ARG A 401 5.27 36.41 31.46
N SER A 402 5.96 35.50 32.16
CA SER A 402 7.23 34.94 31.72
C SER A 402 7.24 33.42 31.81
N PHE A 403 8.01 32.79 30.93
CA PHE A 403 8.22 31.33 30.94
C PHE A 403 9.43 30.99 31.82
N THR A 404 9.31 29.94 32.63
CA THR A 404 10.36 29.45 33.54
C THR A 404 10.54 27.94 33.40
N ARG A 405 11.76 27.44 33.57
CA ARG A 405 12.05 25.99 33.59
C ARG A 405 11.75 25.33 34.94
N LYS A 406 11.59 26.11 36.00
CA LYS A 406 11.25 25.58 37.31
C LYS A 406 9.82 25.99 37.67
N PRO A 407 9.02 25.10 38.27
CA PRO A 407 7.71 25.47 38.76
C PRO A 407 7.81 26.58 39.81
N VAL A 408 7.00 27.62 39.69
CA VAL A 408 6.98 28.77 40.60
C VAL A 408 6.05 28.49 41.78
N GLU A 409 5.04 27.65 41.57
CA GLU A 409 4.04 27.21 42.56
C GLU A 409 3.94 25.68 42.46
N GLU A 410 3.58 25.00 43.56
CA GLU A 410 3.43 23.52 43.59
C GLU A 410 2.46 22.99 42.53
N ASN A 411 1.44 23.78 42.19
CA ASN A 411 0.43 23.45 41.18
C ASN A 411 0.66 24.11 39.79
N ALA A 412 1.88 24.55 39.52
CA ALA A 412 2.20 25.20 38.25
C ALA A 412 2.03 24.19 37.08
N LYS A 413 1.19 24.55 36.15
CA LYS A 413 0.94 23.73 34.92
C LYS A 413 2.01 24.02 33.88
N ARG A 414 2.39 22.98 33.14
CA ARG A 414 3.27 23.13 31.95
C ARG A 414 2.64 24.02 30.89
N SER A 415 3.46 24.69 30.12
CA SER A 415 3.02 25.60 29.07
C SER A 415 2.13 24.90 28.05
N PHE A 416 2.48 23.70 27.60
CA PHE A 416 1.64 22.91 26.68
C PHE A 416 0.27 22.60 27.26
N VAL A 417 0.22 22.23 28.54
CA VAL A 417 -1.06 21.97 29.21
C VAL A 417 -1.92 23.22 29.25
N ASN A 418 -1.32 24.35 29.67
CA ASN A 418 -2.08 25.59 29.87
C ASN A 418 -2.53 26.26 28.57
N PHE A 419 -1.67 26.24 27.53
CA PHE A 419 -1.95 26.97 26.29
C PHE A 419 -2.54 26.09 25.19
N VAL A 420 -2.33 24.76 25.21
CA VAL A 420 -2.81 23.86 24.17
C VAL A 420 -3.91 22.93 24.67
N LEU A 421 -3.61 22.08 25.65
CA LEU A 421 -4.56 21.06 26.09
C LEU A 421 -5.80 21.64 26.76
N GLU A 422 -5.64 22.55 27.74
CA GLU A 422 -6.80 23.15 28.42
C GLU A 422 -7.77 23.87 27.50
N PRO A 423 -7.33 24.69 26.52
CA PRO A 423 -8.23 25.28 25.53
C PRO A 423 -8.98 24.21 24.71
N ILE A 424 -8.31 23.15 24.27
CA ILE A 424 -8.93 22.06 23.52
C ILE A 424 -9.97 21.35 24.39
N TYR A 425 -9.63 20.99 25.64
CA TYR A 425 -10.56 20.36 26.56
C TYR A 425 -11.77 21.22 26.86
N LYS A 426 -11.59 22.53 27.02
CA LYS A 426 -12.71 23.47 27.19
C LYS A 426 -13.58 23.55 25.94
N LEU A 427 -12.97 23.57 24.75
CA LEU A 427 -13.71 23.58 23.49
C LEU A 427 -14.61 22.34 23.37
N TYR A 428 -14.05 21.15 23.63
CA TYR A 428 -14.82 19.89 23.64
C TYR A 428 -15.93 19.90 24.69
N SER A 429 -15.60 20.28 25.93
CA SER A 429 -16.57 20.32 27.02
C SER A 429 -17.73 21.29 26.72
N HIS A 430 -17.41 22.50 26.28
CA HIS A 430 -18.47 23.49 25.97
C HIS A 430 -19.33 23.06 24.77
N THR A 431 -18.71 22.47 23.75
CA THR A 431 -19.48 22.04 22.56
C THR A 431 -20.46 20.90 22.90
N ILE A 432 -20.07 19.99 23.81
CA ILE A 432 -20.90 18.83 24.17
C ILE A 432 -21.93 19.16 25.24
N SER A 433 -21.58 19.98 26.25
CA SER A 433 -22.40 20.14 27.46
C SER A 433 -23.10 21.51 27.61
N ALA A 434 -22.64 22.54 26.88
CA ALA A 434 -23.21 23.87 27.03
C ALA A 434 -24.57 24.03 26.33
N SER A 435 -25.41 24.95 26.84
CA SER A 435 -26.62 25.36 26.15
C SER A 435 -26.28 26.09 24.84
N THR A 436 -27.20 26.09 23.88
CA THR A 436 -26.98 26.72 22.56
C THR A 436 -26.60 28.20 22.65
N ASP A 437 -27.10 28.93 23.65
CA ASP A 437 -26.80 30.36 23.80
C ASP A 437 -25.47 30.61 24.51
N GLU A 438 -25.09 29.78 25.46
CA GLU A 438 -23.76 29.79 26.05
C GLU A 438 -22.70 29.42 25.02
N LEU A 439 -22.97 28.40 24.22
CA LEU A 439 -22.07 27.96 23.14
C LEU A 439 -21.86 29.09 22.12
N LYS A 440 -22.92 29.79 21.66
CA LYS A 440 -22.81 30.96 20.78
C LYS A 440 -21.89 32.03 21.38
N ASN A 441 -22.05 32.32 22.67
CA ASN A 441 -21.23 33.34 23.34
C ASN A 441 -19.74 32.93 23.43
N VAL A 442 -19.47 31.65 23.67
CA VAL A 442 -18.09 31.12 23.71
C VAL A 442 -17.47 31.14 22.31
N LEU A 443 -18.20 30.67 21.29
CA LEU A 443 -17.74 30.65 19.90
C LEU A 443 -17.52 32.05 19.34
N ALA A 444 -18.41 33.01 19.68
CA ALA A 444 -18.24 34.39 19.28
C ALA A 444 -16.94 35.02 19.84
N LYS A 445 -16.56 34.68 21.07
CA LYS A 445 -15.27 35.11 21.67
C LYS A 445 -14.06 34.52 20.95
N LEU A 446 -14.22 33.35 20.35
CA LEU A 446 -13.19 32.67 19.54
C LEU A 446 -13.22 33.11 18.05
N GLY A 447 -14.13 34.01 17.67
CA GLY A 447 -14.30 34.45 16.29
C GLY A 447 -14.99 33.45 15.37
N ILE A 448 -15.61 32.40 15.94
CA ILE A 448 -16.29 31.35 15.17
C ILE A 448 -17.77 31.68 15.02
N VAL A 449 -18.24 31.80 13.76
CA VAL A 449 -19.62 32.02 13.43
C VAL A 449 -20.22 30.82 12.74
N LEU A 450 -21.27 30.24 13.32
CA LEU A 450 -22.02 29.11 12.77
C LEU A 450 -23.41 29.54 12.33
N LYS A 451 -23.96 28.87 11.32
CA LYS A 451 -25.34 29.09 10.89
C LYS A 451 -26.32 28.59 11.97
N PRO A 452 -27.51 29.25 12.18
CA PRO A 452 -28.45 28.80 13.22
C PRO A 452 -28.93 27.35 13.10
N SER A 453 -28.99 26.82 11.89
CA SER A 453 -29.31 25.40 11.62
C SER A 453 -28.24 24.44 12.14
N GLN A 454 -26.96 24.81 12.11
CA GLN A 454 -25.84 23.97 12.52
C GLN A 454 -25.81 23.72 14.03
N TYR A 455 -26.33 24.63 14.85
CA TYR A 455 -26.47 24.43 16.29
C TYR A 455 -27.50 23.36 16.70
N LYS A 456 -28.35 22.94 15.77
CA LYS A 456 -29.37 21.91 16.00
C LYS A 456 -28.93 20.53 15.51
N THR A 457 -27.72 20.41 14.98
CA THR A 457 -27.16 19.13 14.53
C THR A 457 -26.68 18.30 15.70
N ASP A 458 -26.42 17.02 15.42
CA ASP A 458 -25.92 16.09 16.41
C ASP A 458 -24.60 16.56 17.04
N ALA A 459 -24.37 16.28 18.31
CA ALA A 459 -23.22 16.77 19.07
C ALA A 459 -21.87 16.44 18.42
N LYS A 460 -21.77 15.27 17.80
CA LYS A 460 -20.55 14.82 17.08
C LYS A 460 -20.27 15.66 15.83
N VAL A 461 -21.32 15.91 15.05
CA VAL A 461 -21.24 16.75 13.83
C VAL A 461 -20.94 18.19 14.19
N LEU A 462 -21.61 18.70 15.24
CA LEU A 462 -21.37 20.05 15.75
C LEU A 462 -19.92 20.22 16.23
N LEU A 463 -19.39 19.22 16.98
CA LEU A 463 -18.01 19.22 17.45
C LEU A 463 -17.03 19.25 16.27
N LYS A 464 -17.25 18.42 15.25
CA LYS A 464 -16.44 18.43 14.03
C LYS A 464 -16.43 19.80 13.37
N LEU A 465 -17.58 20.41 13.13
CA LEU A 465 -17.70 21.74 12.55
C LEU A 465 -17.00 22.83 13.37
N VAL A 466 -17.13 22.78 14.69
CA VAL A 466 -16.48 23.74 15.59
C VAL A 466 -14.96 23.57 15.53
N CYS A 467 -14.45 22.35 15.56
CA CYS A 467 -13.02 22.06 15.47
C CYS A 467 -12.45 22.48 14.10
N GLU A 468 -13.10 22.14 13.00
CA GLU A 468 -12.69 22.57 11.64
C GLU A 468 -12.55 24.09 11.54
N LYS A 469 -13.50 24.83 12.14
CA LYS A 469 -13.46 26.30 12.16
C LYS A 469 -12.41 26.87 13.12
N PHE A 470 -12.12 26.19 14.21
CA PHE A 470 -11.14 26.63 15.20
C PHE A 470 -9.70 26.45 14.71
N PHE A 471 -9.38 25.27 14.18
CA PHE A 471 -8.03 24.93 13.74
C PHE A 471 -7.72 25.42 12.32
N GLY A 472 -8.77 25.58 11.50
CA GLY A 472 -8.63 25.94 10.09
C GLY A 472 -8.05 24.83 9.22
N PRO A 473 -7.47 25.17 8.06
CA PRO A 473 -6.93 24.22 7.10
C PRO A 473 -5.65 23.55 7.61
N SER A 474 -5.25 22.44 6.98
CA SER A 474 -4.11 21.59 7.37
C SER A 474 -2.72 22.20 7.05
N ASN A 475 -2.59 23.51 7.03
CA ASN A 475 -1.35 24.22 6.68
C ASN A 475 -0.16 23.82 7.57
N GLY A 476 -0.40 23.48 8.83
CA GLY A 476 0.64 22.99 9.74
C GLY A 476 1.22 21.64 9.32
N PHE A 477 0.42 20.77 8.69
CA PHE A 477 0.88 19.54 8.09
C PHE A 477 1.81 19.83 6.89
N VAL A 478 1.41 20.76 6.04
CA VAL A 478 2.21 21.17 4.88
C VAL A 478 3.56 21.72 5.30
N ASP A 479 3.58 22.62 6.31
CA ASP A 479 4.83 23.17 6.83
C ASP A 479 5.77 22.07 7.36
N MET A 480 5.22 21.11 8.13
CA MET A 480 5.98 19.98 8.64
C MET A 480 6.61 19.16 7.51
N VAL A 481 5.84 18.84 6.48
CA VAL A 481 6.30 18.04 5.35
C VAL A 481 7.36 18.80 4.53
N VAL A 482 7.13 20.07 4.25
CA VAL A 482 8.04 20.90 3.44
C VAL A 482 9.36 21.17 4.15
N GLU A 483 9.35 21.34 5.48
CA GLU A 483 10.55 21.66 6.27
C GLU A 483 11.41 20.42 6.54
N HIS A 484 10.81 19.25 6.73
CA HIS A 484 11.52 18.06 7.20
C HIS A 484 11.67 16.93 6.18
N ILE A 485 10.94 16.98 5.10
CA ILE A 485 11.09 16.01 3.99
C ILE A 485 11.74 16.72 2.81
N PRO A 486 12.84 16.19 2.29
CA PRO A 486 13.58 16.82 1.18
C PRO A 486 12.74 16.85 -0.10
N SER A 487 13.05 17.79 -0.96
CA SER A 487 12.56 17.82 -2.34
C SER A 487 13.15 16.67 -3.17
N PRO A 488 12.56 16.32 -4.31
CA PRO A 488 13.12 15.31 -5.21
C PRO A 488 14.59 15.52 -5.57
N VAL A 489 15.03 16.77 -5.73
CA VAL A 489 16.42 17.12 -6.04
C VAL A 489 17.33 16.84 -4.84
N GLU A 490 16.93 17.26 -3.65
CA GLU A 490 17.72 17.03 -2.43
C GLU A 490 17.80 15.55 -2.06
N ALA A 491 16.74 14.78 -2.37
CA ALA A 491 16.67 13.35 -2.10
C ALA A 491 17.41 12.50 -3.14
N ALA A 492 17.70 13.05 -4.32
CA ALA A 492 18.24 12.31 -5.46
C ALA A 492 19.60 11.67 -5.14
N GLU A 493 20.52 12.39 -4.45
CA GLU A 493 21.83 11.87 -4.08
C GLU A 493 21.74 10.58 -3.26
N LEU A 494 20.90 10.59 -2.24
CA LEU A 494 20.70 9.43 -1.37
C LEU A 494 20.07 8.26 -2.12
N LYS A 495 19.07 8.52 -2.98
CA LYS A 495 18.36 7.49 -3.73
C LYS A 495 19.24 6.84 -4.79
N LEU A 496 19.93 7.64 -5.57
CA LEU A 496 20.82 7.13 -6.61
C LEU A 496 21.96 6.33 -5.99
N GLY A 497 22.65 6.85 -4.98
CA GLY A 497 23.74 6.16 -4.31
C GLY A 497 23.34 4.82 -3.69
N ARG A 498 22.05 4.64 -3.35
CA ARG A 498 21.56 3.43 -2.70
C ARG A 498 20.97 2.42 -3.68
N TYR A 499 20.21 2.87 -4.63
CA TYR A 499 19.38 2.01 -5.47
C TYR A 499 19.85 1.87 -6.91
N TYR A 500 20.56 2.86 -7.46
CA TYR A 500 21.06 2.78 -8.82
C TYR A 500 22.30 1.90 -8.90
N THR A 501 22.38 1.02 -9.90
CA THR A 501 23.50 0.09 -10.07
C THR A 501 24.63 0.65 -10.90
N GLY A 502 24.37 1.73 -11.67
CA GLY A 502 25.33 2.34 -12.55
C GLY A 502 26.30 3.30 -11.85
N PRO A 503 27.40 3.66 -12.52
CA PRO A 503 28.36 4.64 -12.01
C PRO A 503 27.73 6.04 -11.92
N MET A 504 28.13 6.79 -10.88
CA MET A 504 27.57 8.11 -10.59
C MET A 504 28.15 9.23 -11.47
N ASP A 505 29.21 8.96 -12.20
CA ASP A 505 29.95 9.95 -13.01
C ASP A 505 29.33 10.14 -14.41
N THR A 506 28.35 9.30 -14.78
CA THR A 506 27.70 9.31 -16.09
C THR A 506 26.83 10.53 -16.30
N GLY A 507 26.61 10.93 -17.57
CA GLY A 507 25.68 12.00 -17.92
C GLY A 507 24.25 11.72 -17.48
N VAL A 508 23.83 10.45 -17.59
CA VAL A 508 22.52 9.99 -17.12
C VAL A 508 22.39 10.14 -15.60
N ALA A 509 23.40 9.74 -14.82
CA ALA A 509 23.36 9.86 -13.35
C ALA A 509 23.30 11.34 -12.92
N ARG A 510 24.02 12.23 -13.57
CA ARG A 510 23.94 13.67 -13.30
C ARG A 510 22.57 14.24 -13.62
N ALA A 511 21.99 13.87 -14.76
CA ALA A 511 20.64 14.30 -15.12
C ALA A 511 19.57 13.82 -14.12
N MET A 512 19.73 12.60 -13.59
CA MET A 512 18.86 12.10 -12.53
C MET A 512 19.07 12.83 -11.19
N HIS A 513 20.32 13.17 -10.85
CA HIS A 513 20.62 13.90 -9.63
C HIS A 513 20.01 15.31 -9.64
N GLU A 514 20.07 15.97 -10.77
CA GLU A 514 19.52 17.33 -10.96
C GLU A 514 17.99 17.31 -11.20
N CYS A 515 17.36 16.14 -11.32
CA CYS A 515 15.98 16.00 -11.79
C CYS A 515 15.74 16.80 -13.09
N ASN A 516 16.66 16.68 -14.05
CA ASN A 516 16.65 17.45 -15.27
C ASN A 516 15.50 17.01 -16.19
N GLN A 517 14.61 17.93 -16.52
CA GLN A 517 13.41 17.67 -17.35
C GLN A 517 13.74 17.46 -18.83
N ASP A 518 14.85 18.07 -19.31
CA ASP A 518 15.33 17.98 -20.70
C ASP A 518 16.37 16.86 -20.87
N GLY A 519 16.70 16.16 -19.78
CA GLY A 519 17.65 15.04 -19.78
C GLY A 519 17.07 13.77 -20.42
N PRO A 520 17.90 12.71 -20.51
CA PRO A 520 17.42 11.40 -20.97
C PRO A 520 16.32 10.87 -20.05
N LEU A 521 15.29 10.29 -20.64
CA LEU A 521 14.15 9.78 -19.87
C LEU A 521 14.56 8.55 -19.07
N VAL A 522 14.51 8.64 -17.75
CA VAL A 522 14.72 7.51 -16.86
C VAL A 522 13.55 7.41 -15.86
N ILE A 523 12.87 6.28 -15.86
CA ILE A 523 11.71 6.04 -14.96
C ILE A 523 11.95 4.78 -14.16
N GLN A 524 11.78 4.87 -12.85
CA GLN A 524 11.77 3.72 -11.95
C GLN A 524 10.33 3.26 -11.73
N ILE A 525 9.99 2.06 -12.20
CA ILE A 525 8.69 1.41 -11.96
C ILE A 525 8.82 0.54 -10.72
N SER A 526 7.90 0.65 -9.79
CA SER A 526 7.86 -0.17 -8.58
C SER A 526 6.55 -0.91 -8.37
N LYS A 527 5.50 -0.56 -9.12
CA LYS A 527 4.19 -1.15 -8.93
C LYS A 527 3.37 -1.19 -10.22
N LEU A 528 2.51 -2.17 -10.31
CA LEU A 528 1.55 -2.34 -11.41
C LEU A 528 0.12 -2.25 -10.85
N PHE A 529 -0.69 -1.35 -11.39
CA PHE A 529 -2.11 -1.24 -11.08
C PHE A 529 -2.93 -1.87 -12.20
N ASN A 530 -3.91 -2.69 -11.85
CA ASN A 530 -4.82 -3.27 -12.83
C ASN A 530 -5.72 -2.20 -13.46
N THR A 531 -6.09 -2.41 -14.72
CA THR A 531 -7.14 -1.64 -15.37
C THR A 531 -8.51 -1.99 -14.77
N SER A 532 -9.54 -1.17 -15.02
CA SER A 532 -10.88 -1.38 -14.45
C SER A 532 -11.52 -2.70 -14.89
N ASP A 533 -11.15 -3.17 -16.08
CA ASP A 533 -11.60 -4.42 -16.70
C ASP A 533 -10.72 -5.63 -16.33
N ALA A 534 -9.65 -5.42 -15.54
CA ALA A 534 -8.66 -6.44 -15.19
C ALA A 534 -7.98 -7.16 -16.38
N ALA A 535 -8.13 -6.63 -17.58
CA ALA A 535 -7.52 -7.20 -18.77
C ALA A 535 -6.01 -6.95 -18.83
N GLY A 536 -5.56 -5.76 -18.41
CA GLY A 536 -4.17 -5.33 -18.42
C GLY A 536 -3.74 -4.59 -17.16
N PHE A 537 -2.52 -4.07 -17.20
CA PHE A 537 -1.94 -3.31 -16.11
C PHE A 537 -1.46 -1.94 -16.59
N ARG A 538 -1.38 -1.02 -15.66
CA ARG A 538 -0.73 0.28 -15.80
C ARG A 538 0.47 0.32 -14.89
N SER A 539 1.60 0.76 -15.42
CA SER A 539 2.86 0.79 -14.68
C SER A 539 3.00 2.08 -13.90
N PHE A 540 3.13 1.98 -12.59
CA PHE A 540 3.29 3.11 -11.69
C PHE A 540 4.72 3.25 -11.25
N GLY A 541 5.27 4.45 -11.39
CA GLY A 541 6.66 4.71 -11.05
C GLY A 541 6.96 6.19 -10.87
N ARG A 542 8.25 6.48 -10.74
CA ARG A 542 8.78 7.83 -10.57
C ARG A 542 9.67 8.19 -11.74
N VAL A 543 9.46 9.35 -12.30
CA VAL A 543 10.36 9.93 -13.31
C VAL A 543 11.58 10.50 -12.60
N MET A 544 12.76 9.92 -12.88
CA MET A 544 14.02 10.33 -12.27
C MET A 544 14.72 11.41 -13.09
N SER A 545 14.63 11.33 -14.42
CA SER A 545 15.16 12.29 -15.37
C SER A 545 14.31 12.32 -16.63
N GLY A 546 14.32 13.42 -17.34
CA GLY A 546 13.54 13.62 -18.57
C GLY A 546 12.08 13.93 -18.31
N THR A 547 11.28 13.86 -19.34
CA THR A 547 9.81 14.05 -19.30
C THR A 547 9.13 12.86 -19.98
N ALA A 548 8.26 12.15 -19.26
CA ALA A 548 7.48 11.05 -19.81
C ALA A 548 6.35 11.60 -20.69
N ARG A 549 6.31 11.22 -21.97
CA ARG A 549 5.30 11.67 -22.95
C ARG A 549 4.66 10.48 -23.67
N PRO A 550 3.39 10.56 -24.06
CA PRO A 550 2.76 9.55 -24.92
C PRO A 550 3.52 9.42 -26.26
N GLY A 551 3.59 8.21 -26.82
CA GLY A 551 4.29 7.90 -28.07
C GLY A 551 5.82 7.76 -27.94
N THR A 552 6.40 7.95 -26.76
CA THR A 552 7.84 7.78 -26.56
C THR A 552 8.21 6.30 -26.54
N GLN A 553 9.19 5.92 -27.35
CA GLN A 553 9.79 4.58 -27.30
C GLN A 553 10.78 4.48 -26.14
N VAL A 554 10.73 3.36 -25.42
CA VAL A 554 11.58 3.08 -24.26
C VAL A 554 12.08 1.65 -24.29
N ARG A 555 13.26 1.42 -23.72
CA ARG A 555 13.73 0.10 -23.31
C ARG A 555 13.23 -0.17 -21.89
N VAL A 556 12.60 -1.28 -21.72
CA VAL A 556 12.15 -1.79 -20.43
C VAL A 556 13.20 -2.78 -19.93
N LEU A 557 13.85 -2.45 -18.85
CA LEU A 557 14.88 -3.28 -18.23
C LEU A 557 14.26 -3.90 -16.97
N GLY A 558 14.16 -5.22 -16.92
CA GLY A 558 13.63 -5.98 -15.80
C GLY A 558 14.62 -6.11 -14.65
N GLU A 559 14.23 -6.86 -13.63
CA GLU A 559 15.04 -7.05 -12.42
C GLU A 559 16.31 -7.88 -12.63
N GLY A 560 16.29 -8.78 -13.60
CA GLY A 560 17.41 -9.67 -13.96
C GLY A 560 18.40 -9.08 -14.93
N TYR A 561 18.11 -7.91 -15.51
CA TYR A 561 18.95 -7.31 -16.52
C TYR A 561 20.36 -6.99 -16.02
N SER A 562 21.35 -7.37 -16.79
CA SER A 562 22.74 -6.93 -16.63
C SER A 562 23.32 -6.58 -18.01
N ILE A 563 24.43 -5.85 -18.01
CA ILE A 563 25.09 -5.45 -19.28
C ILE A 563 25.53 -6.69 -20.09
N ASP A 564 25.91 -7.76 -19.40
CA ASP A 564 26.37 -9.01 -20.01
C ASP A 564 25.21 -9.94 -20.42
N ASP A 565 23.99 -9.66 -19.94
CA ASP A 565 22.79 -10.50 -20.14
C ASP A 565 21.57 -9.61 -20.43
N GLU A 566 21.19 -9.55 -21.70
CA GLU A 566 20.08 -8.76 -22.21
C GLU A 566 18.76 -9.56 -22.25
N GLU A 567 18.66 -10.76 -21.67
CA GLU A 567 17.45 -11.59 -21.74
C GLU A 567 16.23 -10.87 -21.14
N ASP A 568 16.42 -10.05 -20.10
CA ASP A 568 15.35 -9.32 -19.41
C ASP A 568 15.20 -7.87 -19.92
N MET A 569 15.39 -7.67 -21.23
CA MET A 569 15.19 -6.39 -21.90
C MET A 569 14.11 -6.49 -22.98
N SER A 570 13.25 -5.49 -23.07
CA SER A 570 12.25 -5.38 -24.14
C SER A 570 12.09 -3.94 -24.62
N MET A 571 11.67 -3.79 -25.89
CA MET A 571 11.32 -2.50 -26.46
C MET A 571 9.80 -2.30 -26.33
N ALA A 572 9.40 -1.15 -25.79
CA ALA A 572 8.00 -0.79 -25.65
C ALA A 572 7.78 0.67 -26.04
N THR A 573 6.52 1.01 -26.33
CA THR A 573 6.10 2.39 -26.58
C THR A 573 5.10 2.78 -25.50
N ILE A 574 5.31 3.92 -24.88
CA ILE A 574 4.36 4.49 -23.91
C ILE A 574 3.12 4.90 -24.69
N SER A 575 1.98 4.23 -24.46
CA SER A 575 0.72 4.57 -25.12
C SER A 575 0.11 5.83 -24.52
N ASP A 576 0.03 5.88 -23.22
CA ASP A 576 -0.65 6.91 -22.46
C ASP A 576 0.10 7.27 -21.18
N VAL A 577 -0.08 8.51 -20.75
CA VAL A 577 0.53 9.04 -19.54
C VAL A 577 -0.54 9.70 -18.67
N TRP A 578 -0.60 9.30 -17.39
CA TRP A 578 -1.56 9.85 -16.44
C TRP A 578 -0.89 10.24 -15.11
N ILE A 579 -1.53 11.17 -14.43
CA ILE A 579 -1.31 11.40 -13.00
C ILE A 579 -2.32 10.52 -12.25
N ALA A 580 -1.83 9.69 -11.34
CA ALA A 580 -2.65 8.73 -10.61
C ALA A 580 -3.31 9.37 -9.38
N GLU A 581 -4.63 9.35 -9.34
CA GLU A 581 -5.47 9.90 -8.26
C GLU A 581 -6.41 8.84 -7.69
N THR A 582 -5.91 7.68 -7.40
CA THR A 582 -6.62 6.53 -6.82
C THR A 582 -7.93 6.15 -7.54
N ARG A 583 -8.97 6.99 -7.47
CA ARG A 583 -10.30 6.73 -8.09
C ARG A 583 -10.42 7.19 -9.52
N TYR A 584 -9.57 8.09 -9.96
CA TYR A 584 -9.57 8.62 -11.31
C TYR A 584 -8.12 8.85 -11.75
N ASN A 585 -7.92 8.98 -13.03
CA ASN A 585 -6.61 9.28 -13.60
C ASN A 585 -6.72 10.55 -14.44
N ILE A 586 -5.77 11.45 -14.28
CA ILE A 586 -5.73 12.69 -15.04
C ILE A 586 -4.82 12.47 -16.25
N PRO A 587 -5.35 12.43 -17.48
CA PRO A 587 -4.52 12.35 -18.66
C PRO A 587 -3.67 13.62 -18.81
N THR A 588 -2.42 13.47 -19.19
CA THR A 588 -1.48 14.59 -19.34
C THR A 588 -0.58 14.37 -20.54
N ASP A 589 -0.16 15.47 -21.18
CA ASP A 589 0.75 15.46 -22.31
C ASP A 589 2.20 15.15 -21.90
N GLY A 590 2.52 15.24 -20.61
CA GLY A 590 3.84 14.89 -20.10
C GLY A 590 3.97 15.04 -18.59
N VAL A 591 4.77 14.16 -17.99
CA VAL A 591 5.13 14.20 -16.57
C VAL A 591 6.64 14.41 -16.46
N PRO A 592 7.10 15.54 -15.89
CA PRO A 592 8.52 15.85 -15.75
C PRO A 592 9.17 15.11 -14.56
N ALA A 593 10.51 15.11 -14.53
CA ALA A 593 11.32 14.53 -13.47
C ALA A 593 10.92 14.99 -12.06
N GLY A 594 11.04 14.10 -11.09
CA GLY A 594 10.68 14.33 -9.69
C GLY A 594 9.25 13.94 -9.32
N ASN A 595 8.38 13.68 -10.30
CA ASN A 595 6.97 13.33 -10.11
C ASN A 595 6.71 11.84 -10.26
N TRP A 596 5.57 11.41 -9.77
CA TRP A 596 5.04 10.07 -10.05
C TRP A 596 4.25 10.06 -11.35
N VAL A 597 4.29 8.92 -12.01
CA VAL A 597 3.64 8.73 -13.30
C VAL A 597 2.95 7.37 -13.36
N LEU A 598 1.81 7.33 -14.04
CA LEU A 598 1.11 6.11 -14.40
C LEU A 598 1.18 5.96 -15.92
N LEU A 599 1.71 4.84 -16.40
CA LEU A 599 2.02 4.61 -17.81
C LEU A 599 1.21 3.44 -18.37
N GLY A 600 0.75 3.59 -19.60
CA GLY A 600 0.18 2.51 -20.40
C GLY A 600 1.16 1.97 -21.44
N GLY A 601 0.95 0.72 -21.86
CA GLY A 601 1.66 0.11 -23.00
C GLY A 601 3.04 -0.47 -22.71
N VAL A 602 3.51 -0.42 -21.47
CA VAL A 602 4.84 -0.92 -21.08
C VAL A 602 4.78 -2.11 -20.11
N ASP A 603 3.60 -2.54 -19.71
CA ASP A 603 3.38 -3.54 -18.65
C ASP A 603 3.68 -4.97 -19.06
N ASN A 604 3.73 -5.30 -20.36
CA ASN A 604 3.79 -6.68 -20.85
C ASN A 604 5.02 -7.42 -20.33
N SER A 605 6.20 -6.79 -20.36
CA SER A 605 7.47 -7.38 -19.93
C SER A 605 7.77 -7.19 -18.45
N ILE A 606 7.05 -6.32 -17.75
CA ILE A 606 7.30 -6.02 -16.33
C ILE A 606 6.63 -7.08 -15.46
N VAL A 607 7.40 -7.69 -14.58
CA VAL A 607 6.89 -8.68 -13.61
C VAL A 607 6.63 -8.02 -12.26
N LYS A 608 7.60 -7.32 -11.69
CA LYS A 608 7.50 -6.64 -10.38
C LYS A 608 7.96 -5.20 -10.49
N SER A 609 9.25 -4.98 -10.64
CA SER A 609 9.87 -3.68 -10.83
C SER A 609 10.63 -3.63 -12.15
N ALA A 610 10.83 -2.44 -12.68
CA ALA A 610 11.57 -2.23 -13.91
C ALA A 610 12.17 -0.83 -13.97
N THR A 611 13.18 -0.67 -14.82
CA THR A 611 13.75 0.62 -15.17
C THR A 611 13.49 0.92 -16.64
N LEU A 612 12.87 2.05 -16.92
CA LEU A 612 12.66 2.49 -18.30
C LEU A 612 13.75 3.48 -18.68
N VAL A 613 14.38 3.25 -19.83
CA VAL A 613 15.41 4.12 -20.38
C VAL A 613 15.12 4.37 -21.86
N PRO A 614 15.65 5.44 -22.47
CA PRO A 614 15.46 5.68 -23.91
C PRO A 614 16.14 4.58 -24.74
N PRO A 615 15.70 4.36 -25.99
CA PRO A 615 16.29 3.36 -26.88
C PRO A 615 17.80 3.53 -27.09
N VAL A 616 18.25 4.78 -27.15
CA VAL A 616 19.66 5.16 -27.29
C VAL A 616 19.97 6.19 -26.21
N LEU A 617 20.94 5.89 -25.38
CA LEU A 617 21.44 6.83 -24.37
C LEU A 617 22.42 7.83 -25.01
N PRO A 618 22.51 9.07 -24.48
CA PRO A 618 23.53 10.03 -24.87
C PRO A 618 24.93 9.42 -24.69
N ASP A 619 25.87 9.87 -25.49
CA ASP A 619 27.30 9.49 -25.44
C ASP A 619 27.57 7.96 -25.50
N LYS A 620 26.58 7.15 -25.94
CA LYS A 620 26.65 5.69 -25.98
C LYS A 620 26.91 5.07 -24.58
N GLU A 621 26.43 5.74 -23.55
CA GLU A 621 26.50 5.21 -22.20
C GLU A 621 25.72 3.89 -22.09
N GLU A 622 26.16 3.01 -21.20
CA GLU A 622 25.48 1.77 -20.91
C GLU A 622 24.25 2.00 -20.03
N ALA A 623 23.24 1.14 -20.21
CA ALA A 623 22.02 1.22 -19.42
C ALA A 623 22.16 0.40 -18.12
N TYR A 624 21.78 1.00 -17.02
CA TYR A 624 21.80 0.37 -15.70
C TYR A 624 20.41 0.40 -15.09
N ILE A 625 20.15 -0.54 -14.17
CA ILE A 625 18.86 -0.69 -13.53
C ILE A 625 18.85 -0.11 -12.11
N PHE A 626 17.65 0.15 -11.60
CA PHE A 626 17.43 0.28 -10.16
C PHE A 626 17.33 -1.11 -9.54
N LYS A 627 18.02 -1.32 -8.41
CA LYS A 627 18.00 -2.58 -7.68
C LYS A 627 16.58 -3.04 -7.39
N PRO A 628 16.29 -4.35 -7.46
CA PRO A 628 15.00 -4.91 -7.06
C PRO A 628 14.56 -4.45 -5.66
N ILE A 629 13.27 -4.48 -5.40
CA ILE A 629 12.73 -4.09 -4.10
C ILE A 629 13.12 -5.15 -3.06
N THR A 630 13.79 -4.71 -2.00
CA THR A 630 14.14 -5.57 -0.87
C THR A 630 12.98 -5.60 0.12
N HIS A 631 12.52 -6.79 0.44
CA HIS A 631 11.49 -7.02 1.44
C HIS A 631 12.13 -7.55 2.73
N PHE A 632 11.71 -7.04 3.89
CA PHE A 632 12.18 -7.52 5.18
C PHE A 632 11.43 -8.76 5.69
N THR A 633 10.30 -9.06 5.04
CA THR A 633 9.51 -10.25 5.30
C THR A 633 9.60 -11.19 4.10
N GLU A 634 9.73 -12.48 4.38
CA GLU A 634 9.70 -13.51 3.34
C GLU A 634 8.28 -14.06 3.18
N SER A 635 8.00 -14.61 1.99
CA SER A 635 6.78 -15.35 1.72
C SER A 635 6.88 -16.76 2.29
N VAL A 636 6.36 -16.97 3.49
CA VAL A 636 6.45 -18.24 4.22
C VAL A 636 5.20 -19.11 4.11
N PHE A 637 4.08 -18.52 3.73
CA PHE A 637 2.79 -19.18 3.66
C PHE A 637 2.57 -19.74 2.25
N LYS A 638 2.44 -21.06 2.16
CA LYS A 638 2.39 -21.81 0.90
C LYS A 638 1.01 -22.44 0.71
N VAL A 639 0.42 -22.26 -0.47
CA VAL A 639 -0.85 -22.88 -0.85
C VAL A 639 -0.74 -23.42 -2.27
N ALA A 640 -1.16 -24.66 -2.51
CA ALA A 640 -1.29 -25.22 -3.85
C ALA A 640 -2.68 -24.96 -4.41
N VAL A 641 -2.73 -24.65 -5.70
CA VAL A 641 -3.98 -24.36 -6.41
C VAL A 641 -4.10 -25.24 -7.65
N GLU A 642 -5.31 -25.74 -7.89
CA GLU A 642 -5.65 -26.55 -9.04
C GLU A 642 -6.99 -26.08 -9.63
N PRO A 643 -7.19 -26.12 -10.94
CA PRO A 643 -8.48 -25.85 -11.53
C PRO A 643 -9.43 -27.02 -11.22
N ILE A 644 -10.72 -26.76 -10.98
CA ILE A 644 -11.72 -27.83 -10.84
C ILE A 644 -11.84 -28.59 -12.16
N ASN A 645 -11.86 -27.86 -13.29
CA ASN A 645 -11.88 -28.42 -14.62
C ASN A 645 -10.48 -28.37 -15.23
N PRO A 646 -9.82 -29.49 -15.54
CA PRO A 646 -8.47 -29.49 -16.10
C PRO A 646 -8.33 -28.70 -17.42
N SER A 647 -9.42 -28.57 -18.22
CA SER A 647 -9.42 -27.77 -19.45
C SER A 647 -9.21 -26.27 -19.23
N GLU A 648 -9.49 -25.77 -18.02
CA GLU A 648 -9.33 -24.36 -17.65
C GLU A 648 -7.92 -24.02 -17.12
N LEU A 649 -6.99 -24.97 -17.13
CA LEU A 649 -5.61 -24.77 -16.70
C LEU A 649 -4.93 -23.55 -17.37
N PRO A 650 -5.03 -23.33 -18.69
CA PRO A 650 -4.44 -22.15 -19.33
C PRO A 650 -4.97 -20.82 -18.76
N LYS A 651 -6.27 -20.77 -18.45
CA LYS A 651 -6.92 -19.59 -17.85
C LYS A 651 -6.42 -19.34 -16.42
N MET A 652 -6.24 -20.39 -15.63
CA MET A 652 -5.64 -20.29 -14.30
C MET A 652 -4.18 -19.78 -14.38
N LEU A 653 -3.40 -20.28 -15.33
CA LEU A 653 -1.99 -19.84 -15.49
C LEU A 653 -1.89 -18.37 -15.86
N ASP A 654 -2.78 -17.87 -16.72
CA ASP A 654 -2.85 -16.45 -17.02
C ASP A 654 -3.24 -15.64 -15.78
N GLY A 655 -4.22 -16.11 -15.02
CA GLY A 655 -4.60 -15.52 -13.74
C GLY A 655 -3.43 -15.48 -12.74
N LEU A 656 -2.65 -16.55 -12.63
CA LEU A 656 -1.46 -16.61 -11.77
C LEU A 656 -0.38 -15.61 -12.19
N ARG A 657 -0.16 -15.42 -13.50
CA ARG A 657 0.75 -14.39 -14.03
C ARG A 657 0.28 -12.99 -13.66
N LYS A 658 -1.02 -12.72 -13.79
CA LYS A 658 -1.61 -11.42 -13.41
C LYS A 658 -1.50 -11.16 -11.91
N ILE A 659 -1.74 -12.17 -11.06
CA ILE A 659 -1.53 -12.07 -9.61
C ILE A 659 -0.07 -11.76 -9.28
N ASN A 660 0.85 -12.45 -9.92
CA ASN A 660 2.29 -12.21 -9.70
C ASN A 660 2.67 -10.76 -10.02
N LYS A 661 2.04 -10.13 -11.01
CA LYS A 661 2.21 -8.71 -11.33
C LYS A 661 1.53 -7.77 -10.32
N SER A 662 0.38 -8.16 -9.76
CA SER A 662 -0.45 -7.30 -8.92
C SER A 662 0.03 -7.16 -7.48
N TYR A 663 0.72 -8.17 -6.95
CA TYR A 663 1.17 -8.23 -5.56
C TYR A 663 2.70 -8.30 -5.48
N PRO A 664 3.38 -7.36 -4.78
CA PRO A 664 4.84 -7.22 -4.82
C PRO A 664 5.61 -8.46 -4.37
N LEU A 665 5.23 -9.09 -3.26
CA LEU A 665 5.98 -10.20 -2.65
C LEU A 665 5.49 -11.59 -3.05
N ILE A 666 4.34 -11.68 -3.71
CA ILE A 666 3.80 -12.97 -4.10
C ILE A 666 4.74 -13.69 -5.06
N THR A 667 4.91 -14.96 -4.86
CA THR A 667 5.69 -15.81 -5.77
C THR A 667 4.82 -16.98 -6.21
N THR A 668 4.71 -17.17 -7.52
CA THR A 668 4.04 -18.32 -8.10
C THR A 668 5.06 -19.25 -8.72
N LYS A 669 5.00 -20.53 -8.42
CA LYS A 669 5.91 -21.53 -8.97
C LYS A 669 5.20 -22.86 -9.17
N VAL A 670 5.81 -23.71 -9.98
CA VAL A 670 5.39 -25.10 -10.17
C VAL A 670 6.37 -25.98 -9.40
N GLU A 671 5.85 -26.80 -8.50
CA GLU A 671 6.63 -27.77 -7.78
C GLU A 671 7.01 -28.97 -8.68
N GLU A 672 7.94 -29.79 -8.25
CA GLU A 672 8.34 -30.99 -8.99
C GLU A 672 7.20 -32.02 -9.15
N SER A 673 6.22 -31.99 -8.25
CA SER A 673 4.98 -32.75 -8.33
C SER A 673 4.05 -32.34 -9.47
N GLY A 674 4.31 -31.16 -10.08
CA GLY A 674 3.43 -30.53 -11.07
C GLY A 674 2.36 -29.63 -10.48
N GLU A 675 2.31 -29.47 -9.16
CA GLU A 675 1.38 -28.61 -8.48
C GLU A 675 1.76 -27.13 -8.65
N HIS A 676 0.75 -26.30 -8.95
CA HIS A 676 0.92 -24.85 -8.98
C HIS A 676 0.78 -24.27 -7.58
N VAL A 677 1.82 -23.61 -7.12
CA VAL A 677 1.94 -23.13 -5.74
C VAL A 677 2.03 -21.62 -5.71
N ILE A 678 1.30 -21.03 -4.78
CA ILE A 678 1.34 -19.61 -4.45
C ILE A 678 1.99 -19.45 -3.08
N LEU A 679 2.97 -18.57 -2.98
CA LEU A 679 3.66 -18.21 -1.75
C LEU A 679 3.32 -16.78 -1.37
N GLY A 680 2.91 -16.56 -0.12
CA GLY A 680 2.54 -15.25 0.41
C GLY A 680 2.98 -15.04 1.85
N THR A 681 2.67 -13.88 2.40
CA THR A 681 3.08 -13.44 3.74
C THR A 681 2.26 -14.05 4.86
N GLY A 682 0.99 -14.34 4.62
CA GLY A 682 0.08 -14.86 5.64
C GLY A 682 -1.32 -15.14 5.13
N GLU A 683 -2.19 -15.57 6.04
CA GLU A 683 -3.54 -16.05 5.72
C GLU A 683 -4.42 -14.98 5.07
N LEU A 684 -4.50 -13.79 5.67
CA LEU A 684 -5.33 -12.70 5.14
C LEU A 684 -4.84 -12.24 3.75
N TYR A 685 -3.53 -12.23 3.53
CA TYR A 685 -2.94 -11.93 2.23
C TYR A 685 -3.35 -12.96 1.19
N MET A 686 -3.22 -14.23 1.53
CA MET A 686 -3.58 -15.33 0.62
C MET A 686 -5.07 -15.35 0.31
N ASP A 687 -5.91 -15.03 1.27
CA ASP A 687 -7.37 -14.96 1.05
C ASP A 687 -7.71 -13.84 0.05
N CYS A 688 -7.08 -12.66 0.16
CA CYS A 688 -7.23 -11.59 -0.83
C CYS A 688 -6.75 -12.02 -2.23
N VAL A 689 -5.60 -12.68 -2.29
CA VAL A 689 -5.01 -13.19 -3.53
C VAL A 689 -5.89 -14.24 -4.20
N LEU A 690 -6.40 -15.20 -3.43
CA LEU A 690 -7.29 -16.25 -3.95
C LEU A 690 -8.65 -15.69 -4.37
N HIS A 691 -9.16 -14.69 -3.65
CA HIS A 691 -10.36 -13.97 -4.07
C HIS A 691 -10.15 -13.28 -5.43
N ASP A 692 -9.02 -12.55 -5.58
CA ASP A 692 -8.70 -11.86 -6.82
C ASP A 692 -8.47 -12.87 -7.97
N LEU A 693 -7.88 -14.01 -7.67
CA LEU A 693 -7.72 -15.08 -8.67
C LEU A 693 -9.07 -15.59 -9.16
N ARG A 694 -9.98 -15.92 -8.24
CA ARG A 694 -11.30 -16.48 -8.58
C ARG A 694 -12.21 -15.49 -9.27
N ARG A 695 -12.23 -14.24 -8.81
CA ARG A 695 -13.24 -13.25 -9.20
C ARG A 695 -12.76 -12.24 -10.23
N LEU A 696 -11.48 -11.89 -10.21
CA LEU A 696 -10.94 -10.78 -11.00
C LEU A 696 -10.11 -11.26 -12.20
N TYR A 697 -9.14 -12.15 -11.98
CA TYR A 697 -8.15 -12.46 -13.01
C TYR A 697 -8.41 -13.73 -13.80
N ALA A 698 -8.88 -14.78 -13.16
CA ALA A 698 -9.15 -16.04 -13.82
C ALA A 698 -10.66 -16.30 -14.02
N GLU A 699 -11.52 -15.67 -13.25
CA GLU A 699 -12.99 -15.84 -13.27
C GLU A 699 -13.41 -17.32 -13.34
N MET A 700 -12.85 -18.12 -12.44
CA MET A 700 -13.05 -19.55 -12.37
C MET A 700 -12.99 -20.06 -10.94
N GLU A 701 -13.64 -21.15 -10.66
CA GLU A 701 -13.52 -21.83 -9.38
C GLU A 701 -12.25 -22.68 -9.34
N ILE A 702 -11.52 -22.56 -8.26
CA ILE A 702 -10.24 -23.27 -8.01
C ILE A 702 -10.32 -24.10 -6.76
N LYS A 703 -9.73 -25.28 -6.81
CA LYS A 703 -9.46 -26.10 -5.63
C LYS A 703 -8.19 -25.63 -4.97
N VAL A 704 -8.24 -25.48 -3.66
CA VAL A 704 -7.14 -24.96 -2.86
C VAL A 704 -6.74 -26.01 -1.83
N SER A 705 -5.45 -26.26 -1.69
CA SER A 705 -4.92 -27.16 -0.66
C SER A 705 -4.94 -26.52 0.72
N ASP A 706 -4.78 -27.34 1.76
CA ASP A 706 -4.52 -26.83 3.08
C ASP A 706 -3.22 -26.01 3.09
N PRO A 707 -3.21 -24.88 3.83
CA PRO A 707 -2.04 -24.03 3.87
C PRO A 707 -0.89 -24.69 4.62
N VAL A 708 0.30 -24.57 4.07
CA VAL A 708 1.54 -25.08 4.66
C VAL A 708 2.48 -23.91 4.91
N THR A 709 3.13 -23.87 6.07
CA THR A 709 4.17 -22.90 6.37
C THR A 709 5.54 -23.50 6.11
N ARG A 710 6.48 -22.68 5.67
CA ARG A 710 7.88 -23.08 5.57
C ARG A 710 8.52 -23.06 6.94
N PHE A 711 9.32 -24.08 7.21
CA PHE A 711 10.13 -24.16 8.41
C PHE A 711 11.60 -23.99 8.05
N CYS A 712 12.34 -23.29 8.88
CA CYS A 712 13.79 -23.33 8.89
C CYS A 712 14.22 -24.35 9.93
N GLU A 713 14.98 -25.35 9.50
CA GLU A 713 15.50 -26.40 10.37
C GLU A 713 17.01 -26.28 10.48
N THR A 714 17.59 -26.66 11.61
CA THR A 714 19.02 -26.71 11.81
C THR A 714 19.41 -28.03 12.49
N VAL A 715 20.63 -28.43 12.32
CA VAL A 715 21.22 -29.57 13.03
C VAL A 715 21.99 -29.07 14.26
N VAL A 716 21.85 -29.74 15.36
CA VAL A 716 22.52 -29.39 16.63
C VAL A 716 23.92 -30.02 16.69
N GLU A 717 24.09 -31.22 16.12
CA GLU A 717 25.31 -31.96 16.09
C GLU A 717 25.55 -32.59 14.72
N THR A 718 26.77 -32.96 14.42
CA THR A 718 27.11 -33.67 13.18
C THR A 718 26.29 -34.94 13.06
N SER A 719 25.74 -35.21 11.90
CA SER A 719 24.92 -36.39 11.67
C SER A 719 25.71 -37.69 11.95
N ALA A 720 25.15 -38.53 12.83
CA ALA A 720 25.78 -39.81 13.21
C ALA A 720 25.81 -40.84 12.05
N ILE A 721 24.94 -40.66 11.07
CA ILE A 721 24.80 -41.58 9.92
C ILE A 721 25.06 -40.80 8.64
N LYS A 722 25.88 -41.37 7.75
CA LYS A 722 26.03 -40.83 6.39
C LYS A 722 24.78 -41.12 5.58
N CYS A 723 24.08 -40.10 5.23
CA CYS A 723 22.89 -40.19 4.36
C CYS A 723 23.32 -40.35 2.91
N TYR A 724 22.66 -41.21 2.16
CA TYR A 724 22.99 -41.41 0.76
C TYR A 724 21.69 -41.54 -0.10
N ALA A 725 21.78 -41.05 -1.31
CA ALA A 725 20.78 -41.28 -2.36
C ALA A 725 21.45 -41.90 -3.59
N GLN A 726 20.69 -42.75 -4.28
CA GLN A 726 21.14 -43.38 -5.51
C GLN A 726 20.15 -43.09 -6.64
N THR A 727 20.65 -42.87 -7.85
CA THR A 727 19.83 -42.79 -9.04
C THR A 727 19.13 -44.14 -9.30
N PRO A 728 17.93 -44.15 -9.98
CA PRO A 728 17.19 -45.40 -10.24
C PRO A 728 18.02 -46.45 -11.00
N ASN A 729 18.95 -46.03 -11.83
CA ASN A 729 19.89 -46.92 -12.57
C ASN A 729 21.04 -47.40 -11.73
N LYS A 730 21.16 -47.03 -10.44
CA LYS A 730 22.22 -47.39 -9.46
C LYS A 730 23.65 -47.04 -9.90
N LYS A 731 23.78 -46.19 -10.94
CA LYS A 731 25.12 -45.80 -11.45
C LYS A 731 25.73 -44.65 -10.67
N ASN A 732 24.90 -43.77 -10.08
CA ASN A 732 25.38 -42.64 -9.32
C ASN A 732 24.86 -42.71 -7.89
N LYS A 733 25.74 -42.40 -6.96
CA LYS A 733 25.45 -42.38 -5.51
C LYS A 733 26.06 -41.11 -4.93
N ILE A 734 25.26 -40.33 -4.23
CA ILE A 734 25.69 -39.15 -3.47
C ILE A 734 25.58 -39.50 -1.99
N THR A 735 26.65 -39.26 -1.24
CA THR A 735 26.68 -39.46 0.21
C THR A 735 26.91 -38.10 0.87
N MET A 736 26.12 -37.74 1.85
CA MET A 736 26.19 -36.46 2.56
C MET A 736 26.25 -36.66 4.07
N VAL A 737 26.86 -35.69 4.74
CA VAL A 737 26.90 -35.52 6.19
C VAL A 737 26.44 -34.13 6.49
N ALA A 738 25.56 -33.96 7.47
CA ALA A 738 25.09 -32.65 7.92
C ALA A 738 25.84 -32.24 9.18
N GLU A 739 26.35 -31.04 9.20
CA GLU A 739 27.07 -30.43 10.33
C GLU A 739 26.46 -29.10 10.71
N PRO A 740 26.50 -28.72 12.01
CA PRO A 740 26.05 -27.37 12.41
C PRO A 740 26.98 -26.31 11.85
N LEU A 741 26.41 -25.16 11.44
CA LEU A 741 27.15 -24.03 10.93
C LEU A 741 27.58 -23.12 12.09
N ASP A 742 28.79 -22.53 11.99
CA ASP A 742 29.28 -21.57 12.98
C ASP A 742 28.38 -20.35 13.07
N GLN A 743 28.25 -19.84 14.30
CA GLN A 743 27.38 -18.70 14.58
C GLN A 743 27.81 -17.45 13.79
N GLY A 744 26.89 -16.78 13.17
CA GLY A 744 27.14 -15.57 12.39
C GLY A 744 27.39 -15.82 10.88
N ILE A 745 27.74 -17.01 10.44
CA ILE A 745 27.94 -17.32 9.01
C ILE A 745 26.61 -17.16 8.25
N ALA A 746 25.53 -17.69 8.82
CA ALA A 746 24.20 -17.59 8.23
C ALA A 746 23.80 -16.12 7.99
N GLU A 747 23.99 -15.27 8.98
CA GLU A 747 23.70 -13.84 8.91
C GLU A 747 24.56 -13.11 7.87
N ASP A 748 25.82 -13.50 7.74
CA ASP A 748 26.74 -12.87 6.78
C ASP A 748 26.42 -13.27 5.33
N ILE A 749 25.93 -14.49 5.11
CA ILE A 749 25.45 -14.93 3.78
C ILE A 749 24.13 -14.22 3.43
N GLU A 750 23.16 -14.24 4.34
CA GLU A 750 21.85 -13.62 4.13
C GLU A 750 21.95 -12.09 3.94
N SER A 751 22.86 -11.44 4.64
CA SER A 751 23.12 -10.00 4.47
C SER A 751 23.89 -9.65 3.19
N GLY A 752 24.33 -10.67 2.42
CA GLY A 752 25.07 -10.48 1.17
C GLY A 752 26.52 -10.02 1.35
N LYS A 753 27.10 -10.07 2.56
CA LYS A 753 28.52 -9.75 2.79
C LYS A 753 29.43 -10.71 2.05
N VAL A 754 29.00 -11.95 1.89
CA VAL A 754 29.65 -12.96 1.07
C VAL A 754 28.64 -13.54 0.08
N SER A 755 29.01 -13.61 -1.18
CA SER A 755 28.17 -14.17 -2.24
C SER A 755 28.94 -15.26 -3.00
N ILE A 756 28.24 -16.30 -3.40
CA ILE A 756 28.82 -17.39 -4.21
C ILE A 756 29.28 -16.89 -5.59
N LYS A 757 28.75 -15.77 -6.08
CA LYS A 757 29.17 -15.13 -7.32
C LYS A 757 30.55 -14.47 -7.22
N SER A 758 31.07 -14.26 -6.02
CA SER A 758 32.41 -13.74 -5.79
C SER A 758 33.48 -14.78 -6.15
N SER A 759 34.69 -14.33 -6.47
CA SER A 759 35.76 -15.26 -6.79
C SER A 759 36.12 -16.15 -5.57
N ASN A 760 36.42 -17.41 -5.79
CA ASN A 760 36.77 -18.36 -4.74
C ASN A 760 37.94 -17.90 -3.81
N ARG A 761 38.76 -16.95 -4.32
CA ARG A 761 39.84 -16.35 -3.49
C ARG A 761 39.27 -15.34 -2.48
N VAL A 762 38.22 -14.61 -2.84
CA VAL A 762 37.57 -13.63 -1.97
C VAL A 762 36.78 -14.40 -0.90
N ILE A 763 36.02 -15.41 -1.32
CA ILE A 763 35.26 -16.29 -0.44
C ILE A 763 36.19 -16.95 0.55
N GLY A 764 37.31 -17.57 0.07
CA GLY A 764 38.27 -18.21 0.91
C GLY A 764 38.90 -17.29 1.96
N LYS A 765 39.31 -16.08 1.56
CA LYS A 765 39.86 -15.09 2.50
C LYS A 765 38.82 -14.63 3.54
N PHE A 766 37.54 -14.50 3.14
CA PHE A 766 36.48 -14.13 4.03
C PHE A 766 36.28 -15.15 5.16
N PHE A 767 36.15 -16.42 4.81
CA PHE A 767 35.97 -17.49 5.78
C PHE A 767 37.21 -17.73 6.64
N GLU A 768 38.42 -17.60 6.07
CA GLU A 768 39.68 -17.70 6.80
C GLU A 768 39.81 -16.57 7.84
N SER A 769 39.56 -15.32 7.43
CA SER A 769 39.76 -14.14 8.30
C SER A 769 38.72 -14.00 9.40
N ASN A 770 37.45 -14.32 9.10
CA ASN A 770 36.34 -14.06 10.05
C ASN A 770 36.01 -15.29 10.92
N TYR A 771 36.17 -16.51 10.36
CA TYR A 771 35.72 -17.74 10.99
C TYR A 771 36.84 -18.74 11.20
N GLY A 772 38.07 -18.48 10.75
CA GLY A 772 39.22 -19.34 10.94
C GLY A 772 39.13 -20.65 10.16
N TRP A 773 38.31 -20.71 9.09
CA TRP A 773 38.21 -21.91 8.27
C TRP A 773 39.51 -22.18 7.51
N ASP A 774 39.85 -23.47 7.33
CA ASP A 774 40.96 -23.82 6.49
C ASP A 774 40.76 -23.39 5.04
N LEU A 775 41.85 -22.96 4.41
CA LEU A 775 41.82 -22.46 3.03
C LEU A 775 41.32 -23.50 2.02
N LEU A 776 41.59 -24.81 2.32
CA LEU A 776 41.10 -25.89 1.46
C LEU A 776 39.59 -26.08 1.63
N ALA A 777 39.12 -26.09 2.89
CA ALA A 777 37.70 -26.17 3.21
C ALA A 777 36.89 -25.02 2.57
N SER A 778 37.39 -23.77 2.64
CA SER A 778 36.73 -22.62 2.05
C SER A 778 36.76 -22.60 0.52
N ARG A 779 37.69 -23.28 -0.13
CA ARG A 779 37.75 -23.43 -1.59
C ARG A 779 36.88 -24.57 -2.11
N SER A 780 36.48 -25.49 -1.28
CA SER A 780 35.61 -26.62 -1.63
C SER A 780 34.12 -26.28 -1.54
N ILE A 781 33.76 -25.02 -1.23
CA ILE A 781 32.37 -24.54 -1.23
C ILE A 781 31.84 -24.54 -2.65
N TRP A 782 30.73 -25.25 -2.88
CA TRP A 782 30.11 -25.38 -4.18
C TRP A 782 28.92 -24.45 -4.34
N ALA A 783 28.10 -24.34 -3.31
CA ALA A 783 26.89 -23.54 -3.37
C ALA A 783 26.47 -23.05 -1.99
N PHE A 784 25.77 -21.93 -1.99
CA PHE A 784 24.94 -21.49 -0.87
C PHE A 784 23.48 -21.85 -1.20
N GLY A 785 22.72 -22.28 -0.25
CA GLY A 785 21.34 -22.71 -0.46
C GLY A 785 20.39 -22.21 0.60
N PRO A 786 19.14 -21.98 0.21
CA PRO A 786 18.55 -21.96 -1.12
C PRO A 786 18.87 -20.67 -1.90
N ASP A 787 18.72 -20.75 -3.23
CA ASP A 787 18.73 -19.58 -4.16
C ASP A 787 20.00 -18.71 -4.11
N ASP A 788 21.18 -19.33 -3.89
CA ASP A 788 22.49 -18.67 -3.80
C ASP A 788 22.64 -17.65 -2.64
N LEU A 789 21.61 -17.38 -1.88
CA LEU A 789 21.55 -16.42 -0.77
C LEU A 789 21.18 -17.06 0.58
N GLY A 790 20.75 -18.30 0.57
CA GLY A 790 20.36 -19.00 1.79
C GLY A 790 21.53 -19.39 2.69
N PRO A 791 21.30 -19.63 3.98
CA PRO A 791 22.33 -19.81 4.98
C PRO A 791 23.00 -21.18 4.94
N ASN A 792 22.57 -22.10 4.07
CA ASN A 792 23.16 -23.42 4.00
C ASN A 792 24.41 -23.44 3.09
N ILE A 793 25.42 -24.11 3.48
CA ILE A 793 26.66 -24.26 2.70
C ILE A 793 26.78 -25.70 2.22
N LEU A 794 26.93 -25.93 0.94
CA LEU A 794 27.30 -27.22 0.35
C LEU A 794 28.80 -27.23 0.08
N GLN A 795 29.48 -28.14 0.71
CA GLN A 795 30.93 -28.30 0.62
C GLN A 795 31.30 -29.65 0.01
N ASP A 796 32.29 -29.66 -0.87
CA ASP A 796 32.85 -30.92 -1.40
C ASP A 796 33.99 -31.43 -0.50
N ASP A 797 33.69 -32.45 0.30
CA ASP A 797 34.62 -33.10 1.20
C ASP A 797 34.99 -34.53 0.71
N THR A 798 34.83 -34.76 -0.59
CA THR A 798 35.13 -36.08 -1.17
C THR A 798 36.64 -36.29 -1.34
N LEU A 799 37.09 -37.46 -0.94
CA LEU A 799 38.49 -37.81 -1.10
C LEU A 799 38.86 -37.99 -2.59
N PRO A 800 40.00 -37.48 -3.04
CA PRO A 800 40.41 -37.60 -4.44
C PRO A 800 40.49 -39.03 -4.97
N SER A 801 40.60 -40.01 -4.06
CA SER A 801 40.61 -41.45 -4.40
C SER A 801 39.19 -42.01 -4.63
N GLU A 802 38.14 -41.34 -4.16
CA GLU A 802 36.78 -41.86 -4.25
C GLU A 802 35.99 -41.20 -5.37
N VAL A 803 36.48 -40.08 -5.89
CA VAL A 803 35.78 -39.28 -6.92
C VAL A 803 36.52 -39.41 -8.24
N SER A 804 36.07 -40.32 -9.05
CA SER A 804 36.41 -40.26 -10.48
C SER A 804 35.48 -39.40 -11.31
N THR A 805 34.36 -38.92 -10.77
CA THR A 805 33.24 -38.45 -11.61
C THR A 805 32.66 -37.09 -11.33
N LEU A 806 32.60 -36.59 -10.08
CA LEU A 806 31.98 -35.29 -9.82
C LEU A 806 32.84 -34.10 -10.28
N SER A 807 34.14 -34.14 -10.13
CA SER A 807 35.07 -33.13 -10.68
C SER A 807 35.12 -33.09 -12.20
N SER A 808 34.75 -34.20 -12.88
CA SER A 808 34.64 -34.22 -14.35
C SER A 808 33.27 -33.78 -14.86
N LEU A 809 32.21 -33.85 -14.05
CA LEU A 809 30.88 -33.32 -14.34
C LEU A 809 30.78 -31.81 -14.03
N ALA A 810 31.61 -31.30 -13.14
CA ALA A 810 31.65 -29.88 -12.74
C ALA A 810 32.32 -28.95 -13.76
N ARG A 811 32.52 -29.38 -15.01
CA ARG A 811 33.01 -28.48 -16.08
C ARG A 811 32.02 -27.44 -16.55
N THR A 812 30.74 -27.55 -16.14
CA THR A 812 29.75 -26.51 -16.34
C THR A 812 29.00 -26.25 -15.04
N PRO A 813 29.16 -25.08 -14.41
CA PRO A 813 28.50 -24.73 -13.13
C PRO A 813 26.99 -24.89 -13.16
N GLU A 814 26.36 -24.67 -14.30
CA GLU A 814 24.90 -24.75 -14.45
C GLU A 814 24.34 -26.19 -14.45
N SER A 815 25.05 -27.15 -15.02
CA SER A 815 24.60 -28.55 -15.01
C SER A 815 24.64 -29.16 -13.62
N THR A 816 25.58 -28.71 -12.78
CA THR A 816 25.73 -29.15 -11.40
C THR A 816 24.68 -28.54 -10.50
N LYS A 817 24.31 -27.25 -10.73
CA LYS A 817 23.23 -26.59 -10.02
C LYS A 817 21.87 -27.26 -10.28
N ARG A 818 21.59 -27.70 -11.49
CA ARG A 818 20.35 -28.43 -11.84
C ARG A 818 20.28 -29.84 -11.22
N LEU A 819 21.38 -30.48 -10.98
CA LEU A 819 21.45 -31.82 -10.34
C LEU A 819 21.37 -31.76 -8.80
N ILE A 820 21.84 -30.68 -8.20
CA ILE A 820 21.92 -30.51 -6.74
C ILE A 820 20.73 -29.69 -6.21
N GLY A 821 20.11 -28.84 -7.02
CA GLY A 821 18.91 -28.08 -6.65
C GLY A 821 17.80 -28.93 -6.02
N PRO A 822 17.43 -30.10 -6.60
CA PRO A 822 16.47 -31.01 -6.00
C PRO A 822 16.91 -31.61 -4.67
N PHE A 823 18.21 -31.90 -4.50
CA PHE A 823 18.75 -32.44 -3.25
C PHE A 823 18.76 -31.42 -2.10
N MET A 824 18.96 -30.15 -2.41
CA MET A 824 18.88 -29.07 -1.41
C MET A 824 17.45 -28.76 -0.98
N LEU A 825 16.47 -28.99 -1.87
CA LEU A 825 15.04 -28.83 -1.58
C LEU A 825 14.48 -29.96 -0.70
N THR A 826 15.04 -31.16 -0.72
CA THR A 826 14.59 -32.28 0.14
C THR A 826 15.15 -32.21 1.56
N TYR A 827 16.10 -31.32 1.85
CA TYR A 827 16.69 -31.10 3.19
C TYR A 827 16.32 -29.69 3.74
N ARG A 828 15.18 -29.15 3.34
CA ARG A 828 14.63 -27.96 3.95
C ARG A 828 13.75 -28.29 5.12
#